data_a4f0bae62a3dcf451d2f4dff1c234b79
#
_entry.id   a4f0bae62a3dcf451d2f4dff1c234b79
#
_cell.length_a   1.000
_cell.length_b   1.000
_cell.length_c   1.000
_cell.angle_alpha   90.00
_cell.angle_beta   90.00
_cell.angle_gamma   90.00
#
_symmetry.space_group_name_H-M   'P 1'
#
loop_
_entity.id
_entity.type
_entity.pdbx_description
1 polymer ?
#
loop_
_entity_poly.entity_id
_entity_poly.type
_entity_poly.pdbx_seq_one_letter_code
_entity_poly.pdbx_strand_id
1 'polypeptide(L)'
;MKERFDVTGMTCSACSSHVEKSVSKLTGVENVSVNLLTNSMQVEFDENKLDTAGIIKAVEDAGYGAAVKDGHAKSGAKTSGQSDSQENNGLSAVEQNVKNMKKRLIVSLIFWIPLMYVSMGHMIYQWLNIPMPPFTMNFLHGNENAITYAFTQFLLLLPILIANQKYFKNGFKTLWHRSPNMDSLIAIGAGAAILYGIFAIYRIGYAMGHGDMAVVHQYAHDLYFESAGTILTLITIGKYLETKSKGKTSEAITKLLNLAPKTVTVVRDGVEQVVDAADVGKGEIFLVKPGESVAVDGIVLEGKSSFDESAITGESIPVPKQEGDTIVSASMNKSGLIRAKATKVGEDTTIAQIIRLVEEASSSKAPIAKMADKIAGVFVPAVITIALITGVIWLISGATFEFAMSTAIAVLVISCPCALGLATPVAIMVGTGKGAENGILIKSGDALETAHQIDTVVLDKTGTITQGKPVVTDIICAAGKNADKTQLLQIAGSLEKGSEHPLAEAIVNYCETNSIALEKVTDFNALFGKGIEGTVSGTHYFAGNEKMMEEKGISLSTEQKNQIQALAKQGRTPLLFADKKQFLGIVAVADVVKPTSKEAVQKFRDYGIHVIMLTGDNEVTAQAIKEQVGIDEVIAGVLPTQKEEKISALKQAGHKVAMIGDGVNDAPALASADVGIAIGAGTDVAIESADIVLMKNDLLDAVGAVKLSRAVIRNIKENLFWAFFYNSIGIPLAAGVLYPLFQIKLNPMFGAAAMSLSSVCVVSNALRLRWVKLHDAKKTQSEPYQDAAASAIADINQHNALDNNIKSTNNDKGESTMTTTISIEGMMCAHCQAHVEKALKEVAGVTEVTVSLENKNAVVTGDASVEALKQAVVDAGYEVTDVK
;
A
#
# COMPACT_ATOMS: atom_id res chain seq x y z
N MET A 1 -13.98 -23.62 8.85
CA MET A 1 -12.76 -23.70 8.00
C MET A 1 -12.74 -22.61 6.99
N LYS A 2 -11.54 -22.07 6.64
CA LYS A 2 -11.36 -21.06 5.60
C LYS A 2 -10.52 -21.65 4.47
N GLU A 3 -11.07 -21.76 3.26
CA GLU A 3 -10.44 -22.46 2.15
C GLU A 3 -10.48 -21.63 0.86
N ARG A 4 -9.46 -21.80 0.00
CA ARG A 4 -9.33 -21.10 -1.28
C ARG A 4 -9.56 -22.05 -2.45
N PHE A 5 -10.27 -21.55 -3.47
CA PHE A 5 -10.58 -22.26 -4.70
C PHE A 5 -10.17 -21.45 -5.91
N ASP A 6 -9.59 -22.08 -6.91
CA ASP A 6 -9.43 -21.50 -8.24
C ASP A 6 -10.73 -21.67 -9.01
N VAL A 7 -11.26 -20.57 -9.54
CA VAL A 7 -12.53 -20.55 -10.28
C VAL A 7 -12.27 -20.21 -11.75
N THR A 8 -12.70 -21.11 -12.66
CA THR A 8 -12.52 -20.93 -14.09
C THR A 8 -13.82 -20.54 -14.80
N GLY A 9 -13.71 -19.77 -15.89
CA GLY A 9 -14.89 -19.37 -16.71
C GLY A 9 -15.47 -18.02 -16.35
N MET A 10 -14.99 -17.33 -15.32
CA MET A 10 -15.41 -15.97 -15.00
C MET A 10 -14.80 -14.97 -16.00
N THR A 11 -15.64 -14.11 -16.59
CA THR A 11 -15.21 -13.10 -17.59
C THR A 11 -15.54 -11.66 -17.18
N CYS A 12 -16.44 -11.46 -16.21
CA CYS A 12 -16.90 -10.15 -15.76
C CYS A 12 -17.40 -10.20 -14.31
N SER A 13 -17.67 -9.03 -13.74
CA SER A 13 -18.17 -8.86 -12.35
C SER A 13 -19.53 -9.55 -12.12
N ALA A 14 -20.40 -9.59 -13.13
CA ALA A 14 -21.66 -10.33 -13.02
C ALA A 14 -21.41 -11.84 -12.82
N CYS A 15 -20.33 -12.39 -13.42
CA CYS A 15 -19.94 -13.79 -13.24
C CYS A 15 -19.49 -14.04 -11.78
N SER A 16 -18.60 -13.19 -11.25
CA SER A 16 -18.12 -13.32 -9.85
C SER A 16 -19.25 -13.18 -8.84
N SER A 17 -20.18 -12.25 -9.06
CA SER A 17 -21.37 -12.07 -8.22
C SER A 17 -22.31 -13.27 -8.29
N HIS A 18 -22.44 -13.93 -9.46
CA HIS A 18 -23.27 -15.12 -9.61
C HIS A 18 -22.68 -16.33 -8.87
N VAL A 19 -21.37 -16.56 -8.99
CA VAL A 19 -20.65 -17.60 -8.23
C VAL A 19 -20.80 -17.37 -6.72
N GLU A 20 -20.56 -16.15 -6.26
CA GLU A 20 -20.67 -15.76 -4.86
C GLU A 20 -22.08 -16.02 -4.31
N LYS A 21 -23.12 -15.61 -5.08
CA LYS A 21 -24.51 -15.83 -4.71
C LYS A 21 -24.92 -17.31 -4.72
N SER A 22 -24.31 -18.13 -5.57
CA SER A 22 -24.59 -19.56 -5.65
C SER A 22 -24.00 -20.30 -4.46
N VAL A 23 -22.75 -19.96 -4.07
CA VAL A 23 -22.08 -20.58 -2.93
C VAL A 23 -22.65 -20.07 -1.60
N SER A 24 -22.98 -18.78 -1.48
CA SER A 24 -23.55 -18.20 -0.25
C SER A 24 -24.92 -18.78 0.14
N LYS A 25 -25.61 -19.47 -0.77
CA LYS A 25 -26.89 -20.15 -0.49
C LYS A 25 -26.73 -21.52 0.15
N LEU A 26 -25.53 -22.05 0.18
CA LEU A 26 -25.27 -23.37 0.75
C LEU A 26 -25.37 -23.30 2.29
N THR A 27 -26.05 -24.27 2.89
CA THR A 27 -26.13 -24.37 4.34
C THR A 27 -24.78 -24.73 4.90
N GLY A 28 -24.25 -23.90 5.79
CA GLY A 28 -22.93 -24.06 6.40
C GLY A 28 -21.87 -23.07 5.87
N VAL A 29 -22.18 -22.26 4.86
CA VAL A 29 -21.30 -21.15 4.42
C VAL A 29 -21.55 -19.93 5.31
N GLU A 30 -20.49 -19.41 5.92
CA GLU A 30 -20.51 -18.21 6.76
C GLU A 30 -20.14 -16.97 5.94
N ASN A 31 -19.08 -17.08 5.12
CA ASN A 31 -18.63 -16.00 4.27
C ASN A 31 -18.07 -16.54 2.95
N VAL A 32 -18.31 -15.80 1.86
CA VAL A 32 -17.73 -16.12 0.55
C VAL A 32 -17.31 -14.83 -0.16
N SER A 33 -16.10 -14.83 -0.68
CA SER A 33 -15.56 -13.74 -1.48
C SER A 33 -14.97 -14.28 -2.78
N VAL A 34 -15.44 -13.74 -3.91
CA VAL A 34 -15.00 -14.18 -5.25
C VAL A 34 -14.22 -13.06 -5.91
N ASN A 35 -12.98 -13.31 -6.31
CA ASN A 35 -12.11 -12.36 -6.97
C ASN A 35 -11.99 -12.67 -8.47
N LEU A 36 -12.46 -11.72 -9.30
CA LEU A 36 -12.40 -11.83 -10.75
C LEU A 36 -10.96 -11.67 -11.31
N LEU A 37 -10.09 -10.91 -10.64
CA LEU A 37 -8.74 -10.63 -11.14
C LEU A 37 -7.81 -11.83 -10.99
N THR A 38 -7.88 -12.47 -9.84
CA THR A 38 -7.09 -13.66 -9.51
C THR A 38 -7.76 -14.95 -9.93
N ASN A 39 -9.03 -14.88 -10.41
CA ASN A 39 -9.87 -16.04 -10.68
C ASN A 39 -9.97 -17.00 -9.50
N SER A 40 -10.03 -16.47 -8.29
CA SER A 40 -10.08 -17.23 -7.06
C SER A 40 -11.34 -16.94 -6.25
N MET A 41 -11.71 -17.87 -5.39
CA MET A 41 -12.79 -17.75 -4.42
C MET A 41 -12.28 -18.19 -3.05
N GLN A 42 -12.63 -17.44 -2.02
CA GLN A 42 -12.37 -17.79 -0.63
C GLN A 42 -13.70 -18.05 0.06
N VAL A 43 -13.81 -19.16 0.75
CA VAL A 43 -15.03 -19.58 1.43
C VAL A 43 -14.71 -19.91 2.89
N GLU A 44 -15.49 -19.33 3.81
CA GLU A 44 -15.52 -19.70 5.22
C GLU A 44 -16.78 -20.52 5.47
N PHE A 45 -16.60 -21.74 5.94
CA PHE A 45 -17.70 -22.69 6.10
C PHE A 45 -17.50 -23.65 7.28
N ASP A 46 -18.61 -24.19 7.77
CA ASP A 46 -18.65 -25.22 8.83
C ASP A 46 -18.44 -26.61 8.22
N GLU A 47 -17.29 -27.22 8.49
CA GLU A 47 -16.90 -28.56 7.98
C GLU A 47 -17.88 -29.68 8.38
N ASN A 48 -18.62 -29.50 9.47
CA ASN A 48 -19.61 -30.48 9.92
C ASN A 48 -20.89 -30.45 9.07
N LYS A 49 -21.10 -29.38 8.30
CA LYS A 49 -22.33 -29.17 7.51
C LYS A 49 -22.11 -29.20 6.01
N LEU A 50 -20.89 -28.88 5.56
CA LEU A 50 -20.56 -28.73 4.13
C LEU A 50 -19.14 -29.18 3.88
N ASP A 51 -18.93 -29.94 2.82
CA ASP A 51 -17.62 -30.35 2.32
C ASP A 51 -17.16 -29.55 1.11
N THR A 52 -15.87 -29.61 0.78
CA THR A 52 -15.29 -28.94 -0.39
C THR A 52 -15.91 -29.39 -1.71
N ALA A 53 -16.33 -30.66 -1.80
CA ALA A 53 -16.98 -31.19 -2.99
C ALA A 53 -18.36 -30.55 -3.24
N GLY A 54 -19.11 -30.25 -2.18
CA GLY A 54 -20.37 -29.52 -2.25
C GLY A 54 -20.20 -28.09 -2.74
N ILE A 55 -19.12 -27.40 -2.33
CA ILE A 55 -18.78 -26.05 -2.81
C ILE A 55 -18.43 -26.10 -4.30
N ILE A 56 -17.57 -27.02 -4.72
CA ILE A 56 -17.17 -27.20 -6.12
C ILE A 56 -18.41 -27.45 -6.99
N LYS A 57 -19.29 -28.37 -6.56
CA LYS A 57 -20.52 -28.70 -7.28
C LYS A 57 -21.44 -27.48 -7.44
N ALA A 58 -21.59 -26.64 -6.41
CA ALA A 58 -22.42 -25.44 -6.50
C ALA A 58 -21.86 -24.41 -7.52
N VAL A 59 -20.54 -24.33 -7.66
CA VAL A 59 -19.89 -23.50 -8.68
C VAL A 59 -20.08 -24.11 -10.07
N GLU A 60 -20.01 -25.45 -10.20
CA GLU A 60 -20.25 -26.14 -11.47
C GLU A 60 -21.70 -26.03 -11.92
N ASP A 61 -22.65 -26.17 -11.01
CA ASP A 61 -24.08 -26.00 -11.25
C ASP A 61 -24.41 -24.55 -11.64
N ALA A 62 -23.64 -23.57 -11.17
CA ALA A 62 -23.72 -22.19 -11.62
C ALA A 62 -23.09 -21.96 -13.00
N GLY A 63 -22.50 -22.98 -13.63
CA GLY A 63 -21.95 -22.94 -14.97
C GLY A 63 -20.46 -22.60 -15.07
N TYR A 64 -19.73 -22.58 -13.96
CA TYR A 64 -18.30 -22.29 -13.86
C TYR A 64 -17.52 -23.53 -13.41
N GLY A 65 -16.19 -23.53 -13.48
CA GLY A 65 -15.37 -24.59 -12.92
C GLY A 65 -14.74 -24.15 -11.60
N ALA A 66 -14.54 -25.06 -10.65
CA ALA A 66 -13.81 -24.80 -9.42
C ALA A 66 -12.87 -25.95 -9.08
N ALA A 67 -11.72 -25.61 -8.46
CA ALA A 67 -10.77 -26.56 -7.89
C ALA A 67 -10.20 -25.98 -6.61
N VAL A 68 -9.91 -26.81 -5.62
CA VAL A 68 -9.22 -26.40 -4.40
C VAL A 68 -7.81 -25.91 -4.76
N LYS A 69 -7.40 -24.75 -4.24
CA LYS A 69 -6.05 -24.25 -4.41
C LYS A 69 -5.20 -24.86 -3.29
N ASP A 70 -4.44 -25.94 -3.60
CA ASP A 70 -3.62 -26.69 -2.64
C ASP A 70 -2.62 -25.80 -1.93
N GLY A 71 -2.84 -25.62 -0.61
CA GLY A 71 -1.86 -25.12 0.35
C GLY A 71 -1.36 -26.20 1.32
N HIS A 72 -1.89 -27.43 1.29
CA HIS A 72 -1.45 -28.54 2.12
C HIS A 72 -1.68 -29.89 1.41
N ALA A 73 -0.67 -30.39 0.72
CA ALA A 73 -0.61 -31.80 0.36
C ALA A 73 -0.29 -32.62 1.60
N LYS A 74 -1.30 -33.15 2.32
CA LYS A 74 -1.11 -34.29 3.20
C LYS A 74 -0.74 -35.49 2.33
N SER A 75 0.45 -36.02 2.58
CA SER A 75 0.99 -37.23 1.98
C SER A 75 0.00 -38.41 2.08
N GLY A 76 -0.34 -39.01 0.95
CA GLY A 76 -1.02 -40.30 0.93
C GLY A 76 -1.80 -40.55 -0.34
N ALA A 77 -1.15 -40.94 -1.42
CA ALA A 77 -1.47 -41.97 -2.38
C ALA A 77 -0.78 -41.68 -3.72
N LYS A 78 0.24 -42.52 -4.02
CA LYS A 78 0.92 -42.59 -5.31
C LYS A 78 -0.05 -43.11 -6.37
N THR A 79 -0.30 -42.32 -7.42
CA THR A 79 -0.60 -42.86 -8.74
C THR A 79 0.28 -42.17 -9.77
N SER A 80 1.01 -43.03 -10.46
CA SER A 80 2.05 -42.76 -11.44
C SER A 80 1.57 -42.03 -12.67
N GLY A 81 2.29 -41.00 -13.10
CA GLY A 81 2.23 -40.51 -14.46
C GLY A 81 2.55 -39.03 -14.65
N GLN A 82 3.82 -38.75 -14.99
CA GLN A 82 4.35 -37.52 -15.57
C GLN A 82 4.41 -36.25 -14.69
N SER A 83 5.53 -36.13 -13.99
CA SER A 83 6.08 -34.91 -13.44
C SER A 83 6.72 -34.07 -14.56
N ASP A 84 6.31 -32.82 -14.67
CA ASP A 84 7.23 -31.72 -14.89
C ASP A 84 6.53 -30.38 -14.57
N SER A 85 7.16 -29.63 -13.65
CA SER A 85 6.98 -28.17 -13.40
C SER A 85 5.64 -27.65 -12.94
N GLN A 86 5.34 -27.72 -11.63
CA GLN A 86 4.09 -27.21 -11.03
C GLN A 86 4.23 -26.06 -10.01
N GLU A 87 5.34 -25.32 -9.97
CA GLU A 87 5.52 -24.19 -9.04
C GLU A 87 5.38 -22.79 -9.63
N ASN A 88 4.94 -22.66 -10.89
CA ASN A 88 4.79 -21.35 -11.55
C ASN A 88 3.38 -21.14 -12.15
N ASN A 89 2.34 -21.80 -11.63
CA ASN A 89 1.04 -21.90 -12.34
C ASN A 89 0.20 -20.62 -12.40
N GLY A 90 0.31 -19.68 -11.48
CA GLY A 90 -0.50 -18.45 -11.52
C GLY A 90 0.01 -17.46 -12.59
N LEU A 91 1.29 -17.18 -12.64
CA LEU A 91 1.92 -16.27 -13.61
C LEU A 91 1.92 -16.87 -15.02
N SER A 92 2.23 -18.16 -15.13
CA SER A 92 2.19 -18.87 -16.42
C SER A 92 0.77 -18.93 -17.00
N ALA A 93 -0.27 -19.05 -16.17
CA ALA A 93 -1.67 -19.05 -16.62
C ALA A 93 -2.12 -17.68 -17.17
N VAL A 94 -1.72 -16.57 -16.52
CA VAL A 94 -2.00 -15.20 -17.02
C VAL A 94 -1.26 -14.95 -18.33
N GLU A 95 0.02 -15.27 -18.40
CA GLU A 95 0.82 -15.14 -19.64
C GLU A 95 0.28 -16.00 -20.77
N GLN A 96 -0.14 -17.22 -20.48
CA GLN A 96 -0.75 -18.13 -21.45
C GLN A 96 -2.10 -17.60 -21.95
N ASN A 97 -2.91 -17.00 -21.07
CA ASN A 97 -4.14 -16.32 -21.45
C ASN A 97 -3.86 -15.11 -22.36
N VAL A 98 -2.88 -14.26 -22.04
CA VAL A 98 -2.44 -13.14 -22.89
C VAL A 98 -1.99 -13.65 -24.26
N LYS A 99 -1.21 -14.73 -24.30
CA LYS A 99 -0.71 -15.35 -25.53
C LYS A 99 -1.84 -15.91 -26.41
N ASN A 100 -2.84 -16.58 -25.78
CA ASN A 100 -4.01 -17.09 -26.45
C ASN A 100 -4.91 -15.95 -26.98
N MET A 101 -5.12 -14.90 -26.19
CA MET A 101 -5.88 -13.71 -26.63
C MET A 101 -5.17 -13.00 -27.79
N LYS A 102 -3.84 -12.88 -27.75
CA LYS A 102 -3.04 -12.31 -28.85
C LYS A 102 -3.21 -13.10 -30.14
N LYS A 103 -3.19 -14.46 -30.08
CA LYS A 103 -3.44 -15.31 -31.27
C LYS A 103 -4.84 -15.07 -31.85
N ARG A 104 -5.87 -15.05 -30.99
CA ARG A 104 -7.25 -14.77 -31.41
C ARG A 104 -7.38 -13.40 -32.08
N LEU A 105 -6.75 -12.39 -31.50
CA LEU A 105 -6.75 -11.02 -32.01
C LEU A 105 -6.07 -10.94 -33.38
N ILE A 106 -4.91 -11.57 -33.57
CA ILE A 106 -4.20 -11.59 -34.84
C ILE A 106 -5.06 -12.22 -35.94
N VAL A 107 -5.66 -13.38 -35.64
CA VAL A 107 -6.57 -14.02 -36.60
C VAL A 107 -7.75 -13.12 -36.92
N SER A 108 -8.38 -12.50 -35.90
CA SER A 108 -9.49 -11.58 -36.15
C SER A 108 -9.08 -10.40 -37.02
N LEU A 109 -7.92 -9.77 -36.80
CA LEU A 109 -7.46 -8.63 -37.61
C LEU A 109 -7.13 -9.01 -39.06
N ILE A 110 -6.52 -10.18 -39.28
CA ILE A 110 -6.16 -10.65 -40.62
C ILE A 110 -7.42 -10.77 -41.51
N PHE A 111 -8.55 -11.21 -40.96
CA PHE A 111 -9.77 -11.38 -41.71
C PHE A 111 -10.72 -10.17 -41.62
N TRP A 112 -10.66 -9.39 -40.57
CA TRP A 112 -11.46 -8.18 -40.40
C TRP A 112 -11.07 -7.06 -41.39
N ILE A 113 -9.76 -6.85 -41.62
CA ILE A 113 -9.30 -5.80 -42.57
C ILE A 113 -9.83 -6.06 -43.99
N PRO A 114 -9.70 -7.29 -44.57
CA PRO A 114 -10.34 -7.60 -45.86
C PRO A 114 -11.86 -7.50 -45.82
N LEU A 115 -12.50 -7.92 -44.74
CA LEU A 115 -13.97 -7.80 -44.59
C LEU A 115 -14.40 -6.33 -44.65
N MET A 116 -13.72 -5.44 -43.95
CA MET A 116 -13.98 -3.99 -44.00
C MET A 116 -13.71 -3.40 -45.37
N TYR A 117 -12.64 -3.85 -46.03
CA TYR A 117 -12.36 -3.43 -47.40
C TYR A 117 -13.45 -3.83 -48.37
N VAL A 118 -13.95 -5.07 -48.33
CA VAL A 118 -15.04 -5.54 -49.17
C VAL A 118 -16.34 -4.77 -48.89
N SER A 119 -16.69 -4.58 -47.61
CA SER A 119 -17.95 -3.92 -47.21
C SER A 119 -17.94 -2.40 -47.46
N MET A 120 -16.89 -1.69 -47.05
CA MET A 120 -16.86 -0.23 -47.04
C MET A 120 -15.86 0.38 -48.03
N GLY A 121 -15.10 -0.43 -48.76
CA GLY A 121 -14.08 0.05 -49.71
C GLY A 121 -14.64 1.05 -50.73
N HIS A 122 -15.86 0.80 -51.26
CA HIS A 122 -16.51 1.70 -52.23
C HIS A 122 -16.67 3.12 -51.68
N MET A 123 -16.98 3.30 -50.38
CA MET A 123 -17.09 4.62 -49.73
C MET A 123 -15.73 5.33 -49.64
N ILE A 124 -14.64 4.57 -49.38
CA ILE A 124 -13.29 5.11 -49.31
C ILE A 124 -12.85 5.60 -50.70
N TYR A 125 -13.10 4.83 -51.76
CA TYR A 125 -12.79 5.24 -53.14
C TYR A 125 -13.56 6.48 -53.56
N GLN A 126 -14.85 6.57 -53.22
CA GLN A 126 -15.66 7.77 -53.47
C GLN A 126 -15.16 9.00 -52.71
N TRP A 127 -14.82 8.82 -51.45
CA TRP A 127 -14.35 9.91 -50.61
C TRP A 127 -12.97 10.46 -51.05
N LEU A 128 -12.08 9.55 -51.50
CA LEU A 128 -10.75 9.95 -52.02
C LEU A 128 -10.77 10.35 -53.48
N ASN A 129 -11.92 10.22 -54.15
CA ASN A 129 -12.10 10.50 -55.60
C ASN A 129 -11.12 9.70 -56.48
N ILE A 130 -10.88 8.42 -56.12
CA ILE A 130 -9.98 7.50 -56.80
C ILE A 130 -10.85 6.43 -57.49
N PRO A 131 -10.55 6.05 -58.76
CA PRO A 131 -11.30 4.97 -59.44
C PRO A 131 -11.08 3.63 -58.71
N MET A 132 -12.17 2.85 -58.58
CA MET A 132 -12.09 1.52 -58.01
C MET A 132 -11.26 0.56 -58.90
N PRO A 133 -10.49 -0.35 -58.29
CA PRO A 133 -9.77 -1.38 -59.06
C PRO A 133 -10.74 -2.23 -59.88
N PRO A 134 -10.38 -2.56 -61.16
CA PRO A 134 -11.26 -3.31 -62.07
C PRO A 134 -11.73 -4.64 -61.50
N PHE A 135 -10.90 -5.34 -60.75
CA PHE A 135 -11.23 -6.59 -60.04
C PHE A 135 -12.40 -6.41 -59.06
N THR A 136 -12.31 -5.37 -58.19
CA THR A 136 -13.34 -5.08 -57.16
C THR A 136 -14.66 -4.69 -57.82
N MET A 137 -14.60 -3.92 -58.91
CA MET A 137 -15.77 -3.46 -59.62
C MET A 137 -16.47 -4.60 -60.37
N ASN A 138 -15.71 -5.51 -61.02
CA ASN A 138 -16.28 -6.58 -61.85
C ASN A 138 -16.76 -7.80 -61.04
N PHE A 139 -16.20 -8.05 -59.86
CA PHE A 139 -16.53 -9.27 -59.06
C PHE A 139 -17.35 -8.99 -57.78
N LEU A 140 -17.27 -7.79 -57.24
CA LEU A 140 -17.86 -7.49 -55.91
C LEU A 140 -18.93 -6.40 -55.96
N HIS A 141 -18.96 -5.56 -56.99
CA HIS A 141 -19.93 -4.45 -57.07
C HIS A 141 -20.96 -4.67 -58.20
N GLY A 142 -22.13 -4.07 -57.99
CA GLY A 142 -23.29 -4.18 -58.89
C GLY A 142 -24.32 -5.22 -58.42
N ASN A 143 -25.57 -5.03 -58.82
CA ASN A 143 -26.66 -5.91 -58.43
C ASN A 143 -26.47 -7.35 -58.95
N GLU A 144 -25.77 -7.51 -60.09
CA GLU A 144 -25.45 -8.85 -60.67
C GLU A 144 -24.48 -9.64 -59.78
N ASN A 145 -23.63 -8.97 -59.01
CA ASN A 145 -22.65 -9.59 -58.12
C ASN A 145 -23.08 -9.63 -56.64
N ALA A 146 -24.33 -9.26 -56.34
CA ALA A 146 -24.81 -9.11 -54.96
C ALA A 146 -24.64 -10.39 -54.12
N ILE A 147 -24.84 -11.58 -54.68
CA ILE A 147 -24.63 -12.87 -54.01
C ILE A 147 -23.14 -13.09 -53.74
N THR A 148 -22.26 -12.84 -54.71
CA THR A 148 -20.81 -13.00 -54.57
C THR A 148 -20.30 -12.06 -53.51
N TYR A 149 -20.75 -10.81 -53.49
CA TYR A 149 -20.44 -9.80 -52.48
C TYR A 149 -20.86 -10.26 -51.08
N ALA A 150 -22.13 -10.71 -50.93
CA ALA A 150 -22.64 -11.12 -49.61
C ALA A 150 -21.96 -12.40 -49.11
N PHE A 151 -21.74 -13.39 -49.99
CA PHE A 151 -21.09 -14.64 -49.62
C PHE A 151 -19.61 -14.46 -49.33
N THR A 152 -18.90 -13.55 -50.01
CA THR A 152 -17.50 -13.20 -49.69
C THR A 152 -17.39 -12.62 -48.29
N GLN A 153 -18.29 -11.71 -47.88
CA GLN A 153 -18.31 -11.18 -46.54
C GLN A 153 -18.56 -12.29 -45.48
N PHE A 154 -19.49 -13.19 -45.74
CA PHE A 154 -19.78 -14.32 -44.89
C PHE A 154 -18.55 -15.23 -44.71
N LEU A 155 -17.84 -15.57 -45.81
CA LEU A 155 -16.64 -16.39 -45.78
C LEU A 155 -15.52 -15.73 -44.99
N LEU A 156 -15.33 -14.42 -45.13
CA LEU A 156 -14.34 -13.65 -44.37
C LEU A 156 -14.69 -13.56 -42.88
N LEU A 157 -15.97 -13.59 -42.53
CA LEU A 157 -16.43 -13.58 -41.13
C LEU A 157 -16.19 -14.93 -40.42
N LEU A 158 -16.25 -16.07 -41.13
CA LEU A 158 -16.14 -17.41 -40.50
C LEU A 158 -14.89 -17.61 -39.65
N PRO A 159 -13.66 -17.27 -40.09
CA PRO A 159 -12.48 -17.39 -39.24
C PRO A 159 -12.55 -16.52 -38.00
N ILE A 160 -13.17 -15.31 -38.06
CA ILE A 160 -13.37 -14.42 -36.90
C ILE A 160 -14.32 -15.10 -35.91
N LEU A 161 -15.39 -15.75 -36.37
CA LEU A 161 -16.32 -16.51 -35.54
C LEU A 161 -15.66 -17.68 -34.86
N ILE A 162 -14.88 -18.49 -35.61
CA ILE A 162 -14.17 -19.65 -35.06
C ILE A 162 -13.18 -19.21 -33.97
N ALA A 163 -12.38 -18.16 -34.23
CA ALA A 163 -11.44 -17.60 -33.25
C ALA A 163 -12.15 -17.11 -31.99
N ASN A 164 -13.37 -16.61 -32.13
CA ASN A 164 -14.14 -15.98 -31.06
C ASN A 164 -15.34 -16.79 -30.56
N GLN A 165 -15.41 -18.07 -30.88
CA GLN A 165 -16.54 -18.97 -30.51
C GLN A 165 -16.80 -19.00 -28.97
N LYS A 166 -15.82 -18.69 -28.14
CA LYS A 166 -15.98 -18.64 -26.67
C LYS A 166 -17.07 -17.66 -26.26
N TYR A 167 -17.22 -16.51 -26.94
CA TYR A 167 -18.27 -15.54 -26.61
C TYR A 167 -19.65 -16.12 -26.79
N PHE A 168 -19.85 -16.88 -27.84
CA PHE A 168 -21.16 -17.54 -28.12
C PHE A 168 -21.42 -18.69 -27.15
N LYS A 169 -20.44 -19.58 -26.95
CA LYS A 169 -20.57 -20.71 -26.00
C LYS A 169 -20.89 -20.24 -24.60
N ASN A 170 -20.10 -19.31 -24.07
CA ASN A 170 -20.32 -18.78 -22.73
C ASN A 170 -21.59 -17.93 -22.66
N GLY A 171 -21.84 -17.05 -23.65
CA GLY A 171 -22.97 -16.15 -23.65
C GLY A 171 -24.31 -16.89 -23.66
N PHE A 172 -24.47 -17.90 -24.49
CA PHE A 172 -25.68 -18.68 -24.52
C PHE A 172 -25.83 -19.63 -23.32
N LYS A 173 -24.71 -20.20 -22.81
CA LYS A 173 -24.72 -21.01 -21.60
C LYS A 173 -25.21 -20.20 -20.39
N THR A 174 -24.68 -19.01 -20.16
CA THR A 174 -25.07 -18.14 -19.03
C THR A 174 -26.50 -17.58 -19.20
N LEU A 175 -26.91 -17.30 -20.43
CA LEU A 175 -28.29 -16.92 -20.73
C LEU A 175 -29.27 -18.03 -20.34
N TRP A 176 -28.95 -19.29 -20.71
CA TRP A 176 -29.78 -20.46 -20.38
C TRP A 176 -29.91 -20.67 -18.85
N HIS A 177 -28.84 -20.42 -18.11
CA HIS A 177 -28.84 -20.48 -16.62
C HIS A 177 -29.47 -19.23 -15.98
N ARG A 178 -30.17 -18.36 -16.73
CA ARG A 178 -30.83 -17.13 -16.26
C ARG A 178 -29.88 -16.16 -15.55
N SER A 179 -28.60 -16.18 -15.90
CA SER A 179 -27.54 -15.31 -15.41
C SER A 179 -26.81 -14.64 -16.57
N PRO A 180 -27.50 -13.82 -17.38
CA PRO A 180 -26.90 -13.19 -18.54
C PRO A 180 -25.75 -12.29 -18.14
N ASN A 181 -24.67 -12.37 -18.91
CA ASN A 181 -23.45 -11.62 -18.72
C ASN A 181 -23.06 -10.83 -19.98
N MET A 182 -21.88 -10.23 -19.99
CA MET A 182 -21.35 -9.51 -21.14
C MET A 182 -21.28 -10.39 -22.40
N ASP A 183 -20.83 -11.66 -22.28
CA ASP A 183 -20.74 -12.58 -23.39
C ASP A 183 -22.13 -12.87 -23.99
N SER A 184 -23.19 -12.83 -23.17
CA SER A 184 -24.57 -12.94 -23.58
C SER A 184 -25.00 -11.79 -24.49
N LEU A 185 -24.64 -10.53 -24.14
CA LEU A 185 -24.96 -9.36 -24.99
C LEU A 185 -24.26 -9.44 -26.34
N ILE A 186 -22.99 -9.85 -26.35
CA ILE A 186 -22.19 -10.06 -27.57
C ILE A 186 -22.80 -11.17 -28.44
N ALA A 187 -23.15 -12.30 -27.81
CA ALA A 187 -23.71 -13.45 -28.50
C ALA A 187 -25.05 -13.14 -29.14
N ILE A 188 -25.94 -12.40 -28.46
CA ILE A 188 -27.23 -11.96 -28.99
C ILE A 188 -27.02 -10.95 -30.14
N GLY A 189 -26.21 -9.89 -29.92
CA GLY A 189 -26.00 -8.84 -30.90
C GLY A 189 -25.30 -9.30 -32.16
N ALA A 190 -24.13 -9.97 -32.03
CA ALA A 190 -23.41 -10.53 -33.18
C ALA A 190 -24.20 -11.69 -33.84
N GLY A 191 -24.88 -12.54 -33.05
CA GLY A 191 -25.71 -13.63 -33.55
C GLY A 191 -26.89 -13.15 -34.38
N ALA A 192 -27.61 -12.10 -33.95
CA ALA A 192 -28.69 -11.49 -34.70
C ALA A 192 -28.21 -10.91 -36.04
N ALA A 193 -27.07 -10.22 -36.04
CA ALA A 193 -26.45 -9.67 -37.24
C ALA A 193 -26.09 -10.79 -38.27
N ILE A 194 -25.54 -11.90 -37.77
CA ILE A 194 -25.17 -13.07 -38.60
C ILE A 194 -26.43 -13.74 -39.18
N LEU A 195 -27.43 -14.01 -38.35
CA LEU A 195 -28.69 -14.64 -38.78
C LEU A 195 -29.41 -13.80 -39.84
N TYR A 196 -29.42 -12.47 -39.61
CA TYR A 196 -29.96 -11.54 -40.57
C TYR A 196 -29.17 -11.55 -41.88
N GLY A 197 -27.84 -11.50 -41.84
CA GLY A 197 -27.03 -11.57 -43.07
C GLY A 197 -27.25 -12.87 -43.88
N ILE A 198 -27.40 -14.01 -43.17
CA ILE A 198 -27.76 -15.28 -43.83
C ILE A 198 -29.15 -15.17 -44.48
N PHE A 199 -30.13 -14.61 -43.76
CA PHE A 199 -31.47 -14.36 -44.33
C PHE A 199 -31.40 -13.44 -45.56
N ALA A 200 -30.60 -12.39 -45.53
CA ALA A 200 -30.37 -11.47 -46.63
C ALA A 200 -29.79 -12.18 -47.87
N ILE A 201 -28.84 -13.11 -47.71
CA ILE A 201 -28.31 -13.94 -48.82
C ILE A 201 -29.44 -14.72 -49.48
N TYR A 202 -30.33 -15.37 -48.71
CA TYR A 202 -31.48 -16.10 -49.27
C TYR A 202 -32.45 -15.16 -50.03
N ARG A 203 -32.70 -13.96 -49.46
CA ARG A 203 -33.58 -12.96 -50.09
C ARG A 203 -33.00 -12.45 -51.43
N ILE A 204 -31.67 -12.15 -51.43
CA ILE A 204 -30.95 -11.73 -52.64
C ILE A 204 -31.04 -12.82 -53.71
N GLY A 205 -30.73 -14.08 -53.35
CA GLY A 205 -30.81 -15.21 -54.29
C GLY A 205 -32.20 -15.43 -54.89
N TYR A 206 -33.24 -15.37 -54.04
CA TYR A 206 -34.62 -15.47 -54.50
C TYR A 206 -35.01 -14.31 -55.47
N ALA A 207 -34.66 -13.06 -55.03
CA ALA A 207 -35.02 -11.88 -55.88
C ALA A 207 -34.25 -11.82 -57.16
N MET A 208 -33.00 -12.26 -57.24
CA MET A 208 -32.25 -12.40 -58.50
C MET A 208 -32.89 -13.42 -59.43
N GLY A 209 -33.39 -14.58 -58.94
CA GLY A 209 -34.06 -15.58 -59.71
C GLY A 209 -35.39 -15.12 -60.24
N HIS A 210 -36.06 -14.09 -59.71
CA HIS A 210 -37.33 -13.52 -60.09
C HIS A 210 -37.20 -12.15 -60.77
N GLY A 211 -35.98 -11.63 -60.97
CA GLY A 211 -35.76 -10.35 -61.66
C GLY A 211 -36.07 -9.10 -60.82
N ASP A 212 -36.30 -9.24 -59.51
CA ASP A 212 -36.61 -8.12 -58.60
C ASP A 212 -35.29 -7.42 -58.07
N MET A 213 -34.78 -6.56 -58.98
CA MET A 213 -33.51 -5.83 -58.67
C MET A 213 -33.61 -4.78 -57.54
N ALA A 214 -34.86 -4.32 -57.24
CA ALA A 214 -35.06 -3.39 -56.11
C ALA A 214 -34.82 -4.09 -54.76
N VAL A 215 -35.33 -5.29 -54.61
CA VAL A 215 -35.09 -6.14 -53.42
C VAL A 215 -33.62 -6.55 -53.33
N VAL A 216 -32.98 -6.91 -54.49
CA VAL A 216 -31.55 -7.20 -54.51
C VAL A 216 -30.71 -6.03 -53.96
N HIS A 217 -30.98 -4.82 -54.48
CA HIS A 217 -30.27 -3.61 -54.04
C HIS A 217 -30.46 -3.33 -52.55
N GLN A 218 -31.71 -3.43 -52.05
CA GLN A 218 -32.02 -3.22 -50.63
C GLN A 218 -31.21 -4.16 -49.74
N TYR A 219 -31.28 -5.48 -49.96
CA TYR A 219 -30.62 -6.47 -49.08
C TYR A 219 -29.08 -6.52 -49.27
N ALA A 220 -28.54 -6.12 -50.43
CA ALA A 220 -27.11 -6.04 -50.67
C ALA A 220 -26.44 -4.93 -49.85
N HIS A 221 -27.15 -3.86 -49.50
CA HIS A 221 -26.65 -2.77 -48.68
C HIS A 221 -26.74 -3.03 -47.18
N ASP A 222 -27.63 -3.92 -46.71
CA ASP A 222 -27.93 -4.17 -45.30
C ASP A 222 -27.55 -5.59 -44.86
N LEU A 223 -26.30 -6.02 -45.06
CA LEU A 223 -25.85 -7.39 -44.77
C LEU A 223 -25.44 -7.62 -43.32
N TYR A 224 -24.92 -6.61 -42.62
CA TYR A 224 -24.43 -6.61 -41.22
C TYR A 224 -23.31 -7.62 -40.84
N PHE A 225 -22.70 -8.33 -41.81
CA PHE A 225 -21.57 -9.22 -41.56
C PHE A 225 -20.33 -8.45 -41.07
N GLU A 226 -20.07 -7.27 -41.64
CA GLU A 226 -19.01 -6.38 -41.22
C GLU A 226 -19.24 -5.88 -39.78
N SER A 227 -20.49 -5.62 -39.42
CA SER A 227 -20.86 -5.21 -38.05
C SER A 227 -20.59 -6.32 -37.06
N ALA A 228 -20.99 -7.57 -37.36
CA ALA A 228 -20.67 -8.73 -36.50
C ALA A 228 -19.15 -8.94 -36.37
N GLY A 229 -18.40 -8.88 -37.49
CA GLY A 229 -16.94 -9.01 -37.49
C GLY A 229 -16.26 -7.91 -36.70
N THR A 230 -16.73 -6.68 -36.83
CA THR A 230 -16.20 -5.50 -36.10
C THR A 230 -16.48 -5.60 -34.61
N ILE A 231 -17.71 -5.94 -34.20
CA ILE A 231 -18.07 -6.14 -32.78
C ILE A 231 -17.14 -7.18 -32.16
N LEU A 232 -16.98 -8.36 -32.77
CA LEU A 232 -16.12 -9.41 -32.22
C LEU A 232 -14.66 -9.03 -32.19
N THR A 233 -14.15 -8.33 -33.21
CA THR A 233 -12.75 -7.91 -33.28
C THR A 233 -12.44 -6.80 -32.26
N LEU A 234 -13.24 -5.72 -32.19
CA LEU A 234 -13.04 -4.62 -31.27
C LEU A 234 -13.18 -5.06 -29.81
N ILE A 235 -14.15 -5.93 -29.51
CA ILE A 235 -14.27 -6.52 -28.17
C ILE A 235 -13.04 -7.37 -27.82
N THR A 236 -12.51 -8.13 -28.79
CA THR A 236 -11.29 -8.91 -28.56
C THR A 236 -10.06 -8.01 -28.34
N ILE A 237 -9.96 -6.85 -29.04
CA ILE A 237 -8.96 -5.83 -28.77
C ILE A 237 -9.09 -5.32 -27.33
N GLY A 238 -10.30 -4.92 -26.93
CA GLY A 238 -10.58 -4.43 -25.57
C GLY A 238 -10.19 -5.46 -24.50
N LYS A 239 -10.60 -6.71 -24.69
CA LYS A 239 -10.26 -7.82 -23.77
C LYS A 239 -8.76 -8.14 -23.74
N TYR A 240 -8.06 -8.06 -24.85
CA TYR A 240 -6.61 -8.23 -24.90
C TYR A 240 -5.91 -7.12 -24.11
N LEU A 241 -6.28 -5.85 -24.33
CA LEU A 241 -5.72 -4.71 -23.61
C LEU A 241 -6.03 -4.80 -22.10
N GLU A 242 -7.27 -5.18 -21.76
CA GLU A 242 -7.69 -5.44 -20.38
C GLU A 242 -6.80 -6.51 -19.72
N THR A 243 -6.64 -7.69 -20.37
CA THR A 243 -5.86 -8.81 -19.81
C THR A 243 -4.38 -8.44 -19.66
N LYS A 244 -3.81 -7.74 -20.66
CA LYS A 244 -2.44 -7.23 -20.61
C LYS A 244 -2.23 -6.21 -19.48
N SER A 245 -3.23 -5.34 -19.25
CA SER A 245 -3.17 -4.32 -18.20
C SER A 245 -3.33 -4.92 -16.80
N LYS A 246 -4.17 -5.96 -16.66
CA LYS A 246 -4.27 -6.76 -15.42
C LYS A 246 -2.92 -7.40 -15.05
N GLY A 247 -2.18 -7.92 -16.02
CA GLY A 247 -0.82 -8.44 -15.79
C GLY A 247 0.13 -7.38 -15.23
N LYS A 248 0.06 -6.14 -15.72
CA LYS A 248 0.88 -5.03 -15.21
C LYS A 248 0.49 -4.59 -13.77
N THR A 249 -0.76 -4.73 -13.37
CA THR A 249 -1.19 -4.43 -12.02
C THR A 249 -0.66 -5.42 -11.00
N SER A 250 -0.47 -6.69 -11.36
CA SER A 250 0.16 -7.71 -10.51
C SER A 250 1.68 -7.61 -10.44
N GLU A 251 2.30 -6.69 -11.18
CA GLU A 251 3.77 -6.53 -11.23
C GLU A 251 4.38 -6.17 -9.86
N ALA A 252 3.66 -5.43 -9.00
CA ALA A 252 4.10 -5.11 -7.65
C ALA A 252 4.22 -6.38 -6.78
N ILE A 253 3.20 -7.25 -6.82
CA ILE A 253 3.22 -8.54 -6.10
C ILE A 253 4.33 -9.44 -6.66
N THR A 254 4.47 -9.49 -7.99
CA THR A 254 5.53 -10.26 -8.64
C THR A 254 6.93 -9.78 -8.26
N LYS A 255 7.12 -8.47 -8.09
CA LYS A 255 8.39 -7.92 -7.61
C LYS A 255 8.69 -8.39 -6.19
N LEU A 256 7.70 -8.36 -5.29
CA LEU A 256 7.86 -8.85 -3.91
C LEU A 256 8.22 -10.35 -3.89
N LEU A 257 7.55 -11.17 -4.70
CA LEU A 257 7.85 -12.60 -4.86
C LEU A 257 9.28 -12.88 -5.34
N ASN A 258 9.87 -11.99 -6.14
CA ASN A 258 11.21 -12.14 -6.69
C ASN A 258 12.32 -11.56 -5.79
N LEU A 259 11.99 -10.96 -4.63
CA LEU A 259 12.98 -10.40 -3.71
C LEU A 259 13.69 -11.46 -2.89
N ALA A 260 12.99 -12.51 -2.47
CA ALA A 260 13.62 -13.62 -1.74
C ALA A 260 14.37 -14.55 -2.71
N PRO A 261 15.63 -14.93 -2.41
CA PRO A 261 16.37 -15.90 -3.19
C PRO A 261 15.72 -17.28 -3.06
N LYS A 262 15.78 -18.06 -4.14
CA LYS A 262 15.25 -19.43 -4.16
C LYS A 262 16.18 -20.44 -3.47
N THR A 263 17.46 -20.12 -3.38
CA THR A 263 18.49 -20.99 -2.80
C THR A 263 19.24 -20.25 -1.71
N VAL A 264 19.76 -21.01 -0.75
CA VAL A 264 20.53 -20.50 0.39
C VAL A 264 21.67 -21.46 0.72
N THR A 265 22.80 -20.94 1.17
CA THR A 265 23.91 -21.75 1.66
C THR A 265 23.69 -22.08 3.14
N VAL A 266 23.44 -23.34 3.48
CA VAL A 266 23.32 -23.84 4.87
C VAL A 266 24.58 -24.58 5.28
N VAL A 267 24.82 -24.65 6.60
CA VAL A 267 25.94 -25.41 7.20
C VAL A 267 25.37 -26.61 7.91
N ARG A 268 25.52 -27.79 7.31
CA ARG A 268 25.11 -29.09 7.90
C ARG A 268 26.35 -29.92 8.19
N ASP A 269 26.52 -30.36 9.41
CA ASP A 269 27.68 -31.17 9.85
C ASP A 269 29.05 -30.52 9.55
N GLY A 270 29.07 -29.15 9.61
CA GLY A 270 30.27 -28.37 9.34
C GLY A 270 30.61 -28.18 7.83
N VAL A 271 29.75 -28.64 6.93
CA VAL A 271 29.92 -28.53 5.48
C VAL A 271 28.91 -27.53 4.90
N GLU A 272 29.38 -26.59 4.07
CA GLU A 272 28.51 -25.67 3.33
C GLU A 272 27.78 -26.42 2.19
N GLN A 273 26.46 -26.30 2.15
CA GLN A 273 25.61 -26.88 1.11
C GLN A 273 24.62 -25.85 0.60
N VAL A 274 24.49 -25.76 -0.72
CA VAL A 274 23.45 -24.92 -1.33
C VAL A 274 22.17 -25.76 -1.43
N VAL A 275 21.10 -25.30 -0.77
CA VAL A 275 19.80 -25.96 -0.75
C VAL A 275 18.71 -25.00 -1.25
N ASP A 276 17.54 -25.54 -1.59
CA ASP A 276 16.36 -24.68 -1.83
C ASP A 276 15.94 -23.99 -0.52
N ALA A 277 15.55 -22.73 -0.59
CA ALA A 277 15.09 -21.97 0.59
C ALA A 277 13.89 -22.63 1.29
N ALA A 278 13.07 -23.39 0.55
CA ALA A 278 11.95 -24.16 1.08
C ALA A 278 12.38 -25.36 1.94
N ASP A 279 13.61 -25.89 1.74
CA ASP A 279 14.15 -27.06 2.45
C ASP A 279 14.92 -26.69 3.73
N VAL A 280 14.95 -25.38 4.08
CA VAL A 280 15.62 -24.92 5.31
C VAL A 280 14.73 -25.17 6.52
N GLY A 281 15.29 -25.83 7.54
CA GLY A 281 14.63 -26.07 8.81
C GLY A 281 14.83 -24.95 9.82
N LYS A 282 13.85 -24.75 10.71
CA LYS A 282 13.98 -23.81 11.82
C LYS A 282 15.12 -24.22 12.74
N GLY A 283 16.03 -23.31 13.04
CA GLY A 283 17.22 -23.56 13.85
C GLY A 283 18.46 -23.94 13.06
N GLU A 284 18.38 -24.17 11.74
CA GLU A 284 19.56 -24.40 10.89
C GLU A 284 20.41 -23.14 10.76
N ILE A 285 21.70 -23.38 10.57
CA ILE A 285 22.67 -22.29 10.37
C ILE A 285 22.84 -22.06 8.87
N PHE A 286 22.74 -20.79 8.46
CA PHE A 286 22.92 -20.37 7.07
C PHE A 286 23.90 -19.21 6.96
N LEU A 287 24.46 -19.05 5.77
CA LEU A 287 25.43 -18.02 5.43
C LEU A 287 24.84 -17.01 4.47
N VAL A 288 25.18 -15.73 4.67
CA VAL A 288 24.79 -14.64 3.75
C VAL A 288 26.06 -13.89 3.38
N LYS A 289 26.50 -14.03 2.12
CA LYS A 289 27.69 -13.35 1.61
C LYS A 289 27.38 -11.91 1.19
N PRO A 290 28.37 -11.03 1.09
CA PRO A 290 28.18 -9.69 0.55
C PRO A 290 27.56 -9.74 -0.85
N GLY A 291 26.48 -8.95 -1.07
CA GLY A 291 25.70 -8.93 -2.31
C GLY A 291 24.59 -9.98 -2.40
N GLU A 292 24.47 -10.90 -1.44
CA GLU A 292 23.38 -11.86 -1.39
C GLU A 292 22.18 -11.32 -0.59
N SER A 293 20.98 -11.72 -1.01
CA SER A 293 19.76 -11.48 -0.23
C SER A 293 19.53 -12.59 0.80
N VAL A 294 18.97 -12.22 1.94
CA VAL A 294 18.61 -13.16 3.01
C VAL A 294 17.42 -14.01 2.56
N ALA A 295 17.55 -15.32 2.62
CA ALA A 295 16.52 -16.26 2.16
C ALA A 295 15.42 -16.51 3.21
N VAL A 296 15.79 -16.60 4.49
CA VAL A 296 14.91 -16.89 5.62
C VAL A 296 15.23 -15.95 6.78
N ASP A 297 14.26 -15.66 7.66
CA ASP A 297 14.53 -14.80 8.82
C ASP A 297 15.45 -15.51 9.83
N GLY A 298 16.37 -14.77 10.42
CA GLY A 298 17.36 -15.34 11.32
C GLY A 298 17.94 -14.37 12.34
N ILE A 299 18.71 -14.92 13.30
CA ILE A 299 19.52 -14.17 14.25
C ILE A 299 20.99 -14.36 13.90
N VAL A 300 21.74 -13.26 13.84
CA VAL A 300 23.18 -13.26 13.58
C VAL A 300 23.92 -13.98 14.71
N LEU A 301 24.68 -15.03 14.37
CA LEU A 301 25.55 -15.74 15.30
C LEU A 301 26.98 -15.22 15.26
N GLU A 302 27.46 -14.87 14.08
CA GLU A 302 28.82 -14.39 13.84
C GLU A 302 28.85 -13.40 12.69
N GLY A 303 29.68 -12.37 12.81
CA GLY A 303 29.91 -11.38 11.76
C GLY A 303 29.27 -10.02 12.06
N LYS A 304 29.70 -9.03 11.28
CA LYS A 304 29.12 -7.67 11.28
C LYS A 304 28.93 -7.24 9.84
N SER A 305 27.76 -6.66 9.53
CA SER A 305 27.46 -6.16 8.20
C SER A 305 26.39 -5.07 8.24
N SER A 306 26.21 -4.38 7.11
CA SER A 306 25.09 -3.47 6.88
C SER A 306 24.12 -4.13 5.89
N PHE A 307 22.84 -4.15 6.23
CA PHE A 307 21.79 -4.72 5.41
C PHE A 307 20.91 -3.62 4.81
N ASP A 308 20.66 -3.72 3.52
CA ASP A 308 19.68 -2.90 2.83
C ASP A 308 18.31 -3.56 2.98
N GLU A 309 17.48 -3.00 3.84
CA GLU A 309 16.13 -3.44 4.11
C GLU A 309 15.09 -2.65 3.30
N SER A 310 15.52 -1.83 2.32
CA SER A 310 14.65 -0.93 1.54
C SER A 310 13.52 -1.64 0.80
N ALA A 311 13.73 -2.89 0.43
CA ALA A 311 12.71 -3.71 -0.24
C ALA A 311 11.51 -4.05 0.66
N ILE A 312 11.71 -4.04 2.00
CA ILE A 312 10.71 -4.39 3.01
C ILE A 312 10.21 -3.14 3.71
N THR A 313 11.12 -2.31 4.18
CA THR A 313 10.81 -1.10 4.95
C THR A 313 10.59 0.13 4.09
N GLY A 314 11.14 0.17 2.86
CA GLY A 314 11.17 1.35 2.00
C GLY A 314 12.23 2.38 2.41
N GLU A 315 13.12 2.07 3.35
CA GLU A 315 14.23 2.94 3.76
C GLU A 315 15.50 2.64 2.98
N SER A 316 16.10 3.67 2.39
CA SER A 316 17.30 3.50 1.55
C SER A 316 18.61 3.46 2.33
N ILE A 317 18.58 3.70 3.66
CA ILE A 317 19.78 3.70 4.49
C ILE A 317 20.04 2.29 4.99
N PRO A 318 21.21 1.68 4.70
CA PRO A 318 21.52 0.36 5.20
C PRO A 318 21.61 0.31 6.74
N VAL A 319 21.01 -0.70 7.34
CA VAL A 319 20.95 -0.92 8.79
C VAL A 319 22.15 -1.77 9.22
N PRO A 320 23.00 -1.29 10.16
CA PRO A 320 24.07 -2.11 10.68
C PRO A 320 23.53 -3.26 11.55
N LYS A 321 24.06 -4.46 11.35
CA LYS A 321 23.72 -5.68 12.11
C LYS A 321 24.99 -6.33 12.64
N GLN A 322 24.90 -6.82 13.86
CA GLN A 322 25.97 -7.52 14.58
C GLN A 322 25.45 -8.77 15.27
N GLU A 323 26.30 -9.48 15.98
CA GLU A 323 25.92 -10.68 16.73
C GLU A 323 24.74 -10.41 17.70
N GLY A 324 23.73 -11.26 17.65
CA GLY A 324 22.47 -11.14 18.38
C GLY A 324 21.36 -10.38 17.66
N ASP A 325 21.67 -9.64 16.59
CA ASP A 325 20.66 -8.89 15.85
C ASP A 325 19.84 -9.79 14.91
N THR A 326 18.59 -9.40 14.68
CA THR A 326 17.70 -10.09 13.74
C THR A 326 17.95 -9.61 12.31
N ILE A 327 18.05 -10.54 11.35
CA ILE A 327 18.05 -10.29 9.92
C ILE A 327 16.77 -10.83 9.30
N VAL A 328 16.21 -10.09 8.35
CA VAL A 328 14.90 -10.35 7.76
C VAL A 328 15.05 -10.84 6.32
N SER A 329 14.24 -11.82 5.93
CA SER A 329 14.19 -12.35 4.56
C SER A 329 13.96 -11.22 3.53
N ALA A 330 14.59 -11.36 2.35
CA ALA A 330 14.62 -10.37 1.27
C ALA A 330 15.45 -9.09 1.54
N SER A 331 16.08 -8.92 2.71
CA SER A 331 17.08 -7.86 2.93
C SER A 331 18.40 -8.25 2.24
N MET A 332 19.14 -7.24 1.74
CA MET A 332 20.39 -7.46 1.00
C MET A 332 21.62 -7.16 1.85
N ASN A 333 22.50 -8.12 2.00
CA ASN A 333 23.79 -7.95 2.67
C ASN A 333 24.75 -7.08 1.84
N LYS A 334 25.25 -5.97 2.38
CA LYS A 334 26.13 -5.03 1.63
C LYS A 334 27.62 -5.27 1.85
N SER A 335 28.05 -5.79 3.00
CA SER A 335 29.48 -5.76 3.34
C SER A 335 30.04 -7.09 3.85
N GLY A 336 29.92 -7.42 5.13
CA GLY A 336 30.57 -8.56 5.76
C GLY A 336 29.92 -9.92 5.47
N LEU A 337 30.65 -11.02 5.68
CA LEU A 337 30.06 -12.35 5.74
C LEU A 337 29.29 -12.51 7.05
N ILE A 338 28.05 -12.94 6.98
CA ILE A 338 27.18 -13.20 8.11
C ILE A 338 26.86 -14.68 8.21
N ARG A 339 26.93 -15.18 9.43
CA ARG A 339 26.48 -16.51 9.81
C ARG A 339 25.28 -16.35 10.74
N ALA A 340 24.14 -16.88 10.37
CA ALA A 340 22.89 -16.68 11.09
C ALA A 340 22.17 -18.01 11.35
N LYS A 341 21.32 -18.03 12.39
CA LYS A 341 20.44 -19.14 12.74
C LYS A 341 19.04 -18.84 12.30
N ALA A 342 18.41 -19.71 11.50
CA ALA A 342 17.06 -19.58 11.01
C ALA A 342 16.03 -19.57 12.14
N THR A 343 15.19 -18.54 12.20
CA THR A 343 14.14 -18.36 13.19
C THR A 343 12.74 -18.57 12.61
N LYS A 344 12.50 -18.03 11.40
CA LYS A 344 11.26 -18.25 10.63
C LYS A 344 11.64 -18.75 9.24
N VAL A 345 10.94 -19.79 8.76
CA VAL A 345 11.23 -20.47 7.50
C VAL A 345 9.97 -20.70 6.68
N GLY A 346 10.09 -20.87 5.37
CA GLY A 346 8.97 -21.15 4.49
C GLY A 346 7.91 -20.06 4.51
N GLU A 347 6.65 -20.43 4.77
CA GLU A 347 5.50 -19.50 4.80
C GLU A 347 5.50 -18.55 6.03
N ASP A 348 6.29 -18.86 7.06
CA ASP A 348 6.40 -18.05 8.27
C ASP A 348 7.39 -16.89 8.11
N THR A 349 8.19 -16.84 7.03
CA THR A 349 9.13 -15.75 6.79
C THR A 349 8.41 -14.42 6.65
N THR A 350 9.06 -13.33 7.07
CA THR A 350 8.49 -11.98 7.00
C THR A 350 8.05 -11.63 5.58
N ILE A 351 8.85 -11.96 4.55
CA ILE A 351 8.47 -11.68 3.16
C ILE A 351 7.26 -12.52 2.72
N ALA A 352 7.15 -13.78 3.14
CA ALA A 352 5.99 -14.62 2.82
C ALA A 352 4.71 -14.07 3.49
N GLN A 353 4.79 -13.61 4.73
CA GLN A 353 3.67 -12.94 5.41
C GLN A 353 3.25 -11.66 4.72
N ILE A 354 4.20 -10.81 4.27
CA ILE A 354 3.92 -9.59 3.50
C ILE A 354 3.19 -9.94 2.20
N ILE A 355 3.67 -10.92 1.45
CA ILE A 355 3.05 -11.39 0.20
C ILE A 355 1.62 -11.87 0.48
N ARG A 356 1.43 -12.70 1.52
CA ARG A 356 0.11 -13.20 1.93
C ARG A 356 -0.87 -12.07 2.26
N LEU A 357 -0.44 -11.07 3.02
CA LEU A 357 -1.27 -9.91 3.36
C LEU A 357 -1.68 -9.11 2.12
N VAL A 358 -0.77 -8.88 1.18
CA VAL A 358 -1.07 -8.18 -0.08
C VAL A 358 -2.02 -8.99 -0.97
N GLU A 359 -1.88 -10.34 -1.01
CA GLU A 359 -2.82 -11.22 -1.72
C GLU A 359 -4.20 -11.21 -1.07
N GLU A 360 -4.29 -11.28 0.26
CA GLU A 360 -5.54 -11.21 1.02
C GLU A 360 -6.26 -9.89 0.79
N ALA A 361 -5.55 -8.77 0.89
CA ALA A 361 -6.08 -7.44 0.58
C ALA A 361 -6.63 -7.37 -0.84
N SER A 362 -5.88 -7.89 -1.81
CA SER A 362 -6.28 -7.91 -3.23
C SER A 362 -7.47 -8.83 -3.50
N SER A 363 -7.68 -9.86 -2.67
CA SER A 363 -8.78 -10.83 -2.81
C SER A 363 -10.06 -10.41 -2.09
N SER A 364 -9.96 -9.56 -1.07
CA SER A 364 -11.12 -9.05 -0.34
C SER A 364 -11.92 -8.04 -1.16
N LYS A 365 -13.25 -8.01 -1.00
CA LYS A 365 -14.13 -7.07 -1.70
C LYS A 365 -14.56 -5.96 -0.77
N ALA A 366 -14.14 -4.74 -1.06
CA ALA A 366 -14.64 -3.54 -0.40
C ALA A 366 -16.17 -3.35 -0.58
N PRO A 367 -16.89 -2.71 0.35
CA PRO A 367 -18.33 -2.44 0.27
C PRO A 367 -18.75 -1.77 -1.04
N ILE A 368 -17.97 -0.81 -1.52
CA ILE A 368 -18.20 -0.15 -2.81
C ILE A 368 -18.13 -1.13 -4.00
N ALA A 369 -17.27 -2.15 -3.92
CA ALA A 369 -17.18 -3.20 -4.94
C ALA A 369 -18.43 -4.11 -4.91
N LYS A 370 -18.88 -4.51 -3.71
CA LYS A 370 -20.10 -5.31 -3.54
C LYS A 370 -21.32 -4.57 -4.10
N MET A 371 -21.42 -3.25 -3.89
CA MET A 371 -22.46 -2.41 -4.45
C MET A 371 -22.38 -2.35 -5.98
N ALA A 372 -21.21 -2.13 -6.55
CA ALA A 372 -21.00 -2.11 -7.99
C ALA A 372 -21.37 -3.45 -8.67
N ASP A 373 -21.01 -4.59 -8.06
CA ASP A 373 -21.35 -5.92 -8.51
C ASP A 373 -22.87 -6.16 -8.50
N LYS A 374 -23.56 -5.70 -7.45
CA LYS A 374 -25.04 -5.79 -7.35
C LYS A 374 -25.72 -4.99 -8.46
N ILE A 375 -25.23 -3.78 -8.76
CA ILE A 375 -25.73 -2.95 -9.86
C ILE A 375 -25.50 -3.65 -11.20
N ALA A 376 -24.29 -4.19 -11.43
CA ALA A 376 -23.95 -4.91 -12.66
C ALA A 376 -24.86 -6.13 -12.91
N GLY A 377 -25.24 -6.84 -11.85
CA GLY A 377 -26.15 -7.99 -11.94
C GLY A 377 -27.57 -7.65 -12.41
N VAL A 378 -28.07 -6.45 -12.10
CA VAL A 378 -29.39 -5.95 -12.57
C VAL A 378 -29.27 -5.28 -13.93
N PHE A 379 -28.13 -4.68 -14.25
CA PHE A 379 -27.92 -3.87 -15.44
C PHE A 379 -28.07 -4.68 -16.74
N VAL A 380 -27.49 -5.88 -16.83
CA VAL A 380 -27.53 -6.69 -18.06
C VAL A 380 -28.95 -7.12 -18.43
N PRO A 381 -29.77 -7.68 -17.52
CA PRO A 381 -31.19 -7.94 -17.81
C PRO A 381 -31.97 -6.68 -18.23
N ALA A 382 -31.74 -5.55 -17.55
CA ALA A 382 -32.39 -4.28 -17.89
C ALA A 382 -32.05 -3.83 -19.31
N VAL A 383 -30.81 -3.92 -19.73
CA VAL A 383 -30.35 -3.56 -21.08
C VAL A 383 -30.99 -4.46 -22.15
N ILE A 384 -31.08 -5.77 -21.93
CA ILE A 384 -31.75 -6.70 -22.85
C ILE A 384 -33.21 -6.26 -23.01
N THR A 385 -33.87 -5.90 -21.91
CA THR A 385 -35.26 -5.42 -21.94
C THR A 385 -35.40 -4.10 -22.74
N ILE A 386 -34.48 -3.13 -22.47
CA ILE A 386 -34.45 -1.84 -23.21
C ILE A 386 -34.24 -2.07 -24.70
N ALA A 387 -33.32 -2.96 -25.10
CA ALA A 387 -33.04 -3.28 -26.49
C ALA A 387 -34.30 -3.87 -27.19
N LEU A 388 -34.99 -4.80 -26.53
CA LEU A 388 -36.25 -5.37 -27.04
C LEU A 388 -37.32 -4.30 -27.19
N ILE A 389 -37.53 -3.47 -26.17
CA ILE A 389 -38.51 -2.36 -26.19
C ILE A 389 -38.16 -1.39 -27.33
N THR A 390 -36.89 -1.02 -27.49
CA THR A 390 -36.42 -0.16 -28.59
C THR A 390 -36.78 -0.72 -29.93
N GLY A 391 -36.49 -2.00 -30.19
CA GLY A 391 -36.86 -2.67 -31.46
C GLY A 391 -38.36 -2.65 -31.71
N VAL A 392 -39.17 -2.97 -30.70
CA VAL A 392 -40.63 -2.97 -30.80
C VAL A 392 -41.18 -1.57 -31.09
N ILE A 393 -40.70 -0.53 -30.38
CA ILE A 393 -41.14 0.85 -30.60
C ILE A 393 -40.87 1.27 -32.05
N TRP A 394 -39.66 1.01 -32.56
CA TRP A 394 -39.36 1.37 -33.96
C TRP A 394 -40.20 0.63 -34.98
N LEU A 395 -40.52 -0.64 -34.76
CA LEU A 395 -41.44 -1.39 -35.62
C LEU A 395 -42.85 -0.80 -35.57
N ILE A 396 -43.36 -0.45 -34.39
CA ILE A 396 -44.69 0.18 -34.26
C ILE A 396 -44.72 1.58 -34.89
N SER A 397 -43.59 2.29 -34.86
CA SER A 397 -43.44 3.62 -35.49
C SER A 397 -43.31 3.57 -37.01
N GLY A 398 -43.40 2.37 -37.63
CA GLY A 398 -43.35 2.20 -39.09
C GLY A 398 -41.92 2.15 -39.66
N ALA A 399 -40.90 2.03 -38.83
CA ALA A 399 -39.53 1.83 -39.33
C ALA A 399 -39.35 0.41 -39.89
N THR A 400 -38.34 0.24 -40.74
CA THR A 400 -38.05 -1.09 -41.29
C THR A 400 -37.51 -2.04 -40.24
N PHE A 401 -37.64 -3.34 -40.43
CA PHE A 401 -37.12 -4.36 -39.53
C PHE A 401 -35.61 -4.22 -39.33
N GLU A 402 -34.89 -3.88 -40.40
CA GLU A 402 -33.45 -3.66 -40.40
C GLU A 402 -33.06 -2.48 -39.47
N PHE A 403 -33.82 -1.39 -39.51
CA PHE A 403 -33.59 -0.24 -38.67
C PHE A 403 -33.84 -0.58 -37.20
N ALA A 404 -34.97 -1.22 -36.90
CA ALA A 404 -35.34 -1.64 -35.55
C ALA A 404 -34.33 -2.62 -34.97
N MET A 405 -33.85 -3.59 -35.74
CA MET A 405 -32.86 -4.57 -35.35
C MET A 405 -31.49 -3.90 -35.12
N SER A 406 -31.05 -3.03 -36.02
CA SER A 406 -29.77 -2.31 -35.88
C SER A 406 -29.72 -1.43 -34.63
N THR A 407 -30.79 -0.72 -34.29
CA THR A 407 -30.90 0.09 -33.09
C THR A 407 -30.91 -0.79 -31.84
N ALA A 408 -31.63 -1.91 -31.84
CA ALA A 408 -31.62 -2.87 -30.74
C ALA A 408 -30.22 -3.48 -30.51
N ILE A 409 -29.49 -3.86 -31.55
CA ILE A 409 -28.11 -4.34 -31.48
C ILE A 409 -27.18 -3.25 -30.96
N ALA A 410 -27.33 -2.00 -31.41
CA ALA A 410 -26.52 -0.89 -30.94
C ALA A 410 -26.68 -0.67 -29.44
N VAL A 411 -27.92 -0.76 -28.91
CA VAL A 411 -28.20 -0.70 -27.46
C VAL A 411 -27.51 -1.85 -26.72
N LEU A 412 -27.60 -3.09 -27.21
CA LEU A 412 -26.93 -4.24 -26.56
C LEU A 412 -25.40 -4.08 -26.51
N VAL A 413 -24.80 -3.60 -27.58
CA VAL A 413 -23.35 -3.51 -27.72
C VAL A 413 -22.77 -2.36 -26.85
N ILE A 414 -23.38 -1.16 -26.92
CA ILE A 414 -22.84 0.00 -26.17
C ILE A 414 -22.99 -0.16 -24.66
N SER A 415 -23.99 -0.93 -24.23
CA SER A 415 -24.35 -1.06 -22.82
C SER A 415 -23.50 -2.04 -22.04
N CYS A 416 -22.37 -2.48 -22.55
CA CYS A 416 -21.52 -3.42 -21.81
C CYS A 416 -20.93 -2.76 -20.54
N PRO A 417 -21.18 -3.31 -19.33
CA PRO A 417 -20.63 -2.76 -18.09
C PRO A 417 -19.20 -3.23 -17.79
N CYS A 418 -18.35 -3.39 -18.83
CA CYS A 418 -17.01 -3.96 -18.73
C CYS A 418 -16.11 -3.15 -17.80
N ALA A 419 -16.15 -1.83 -17.91
CA ALA A 419 -15.38 -0.90 -17.10
C ALA A 419 -15.80 -0.92 -15.63
N LEU A 420 -17.08 -1.12 -15.35
CA LEU A 420 -17.64 -1.16 -13.98
C LEU A 420 -17.02 -2.30 -13.15
N GLY A 421 -16.89 -3.49 -13.74
CA GLY A 421 -16.31 -4.65 -13.06
C GLY A 421 -14.82 -4.55 -12.78
N LEU A 422 -14.10 -3.59 -13.41
CA LEU A 422 -12.68 -3.36 -13.25
C LEU A 422 -12.37 -2.14 -12.36
N ALA A 423 -13.30 -1.22 -12.25
CA ALA A 423 -13.11 0.09 -11.60
C ALA A 423 -12.55 -0.04 -10.17
N THR A 424 -13.13 -0.92 -9.36
CA THR A 424 -12.74 -1.10 -7.96
C THR A 424 -11.57 -2.06 -7.79
N PRO A 425 -11.58 -3.30 -8.31
CA PRO A 425 -10.52 -4.26 -8.01
C PRO A 425 -9.13 -3.81 -8.50
N VAL A 426 -9.06 -3.15 -9.67
CA VAL A 426 -7.78 -2.66 -10.21
C VAL A 426 -7.22 -1.53 -9.35
N ALA A 427 -8.06 -0.60 -8.88
CA ALA A 427 -7.63 0.50 -8.02
C ALA A 427 -7.16 0.00 -6.64
N ILE A 428 -7.87 -0.97 -6.04
CA ILE A 428 -7.46 -1.61 -4.79
C ILE A 428 -6.11 -2.29 -4.97
N MET A 429 -5.93 -3.12 -6.00
CA MET A 429 -4.68 -3.85 -6.24
C MET A 429 -3.49 -2.91 -6.46
N VAL A 430 -3.66 -1.82 -7.24
CA VAL A 430 -2.60 -0.83 -7.43
C VAL A 430 -2.32 -0.07 -6.13
N GLY A 431 -3.37 0.26 -5.38
CA GLY A 431 -3.26 0.95 -4.10
C GLY A 431 -2.56 0.12 -3.03
N THR A 432 -3.00 -1.12 -2.81
CA THR A 432 -2.35 -2.03 -1.84
C THR A 432 -0.91 -2.34 -2.22
N GLY A 433 -0.63 -2.55 -3.53
CA GLY A 433 0.73 -2.71 -4.02
C GLY A 433 1.59 -1.46 -3.76
N LYS A 434 1.04 -0.24 -3.98
CA LYS A 434 1.74 1.01 -3.66
C LYS A 434 1.98 1.18 -2.17
N GLY A 435 1.02 0.77 -1.32
CA GLY A 435 1.19 0.72 0.13
C GLY A 435 2.35 -0.19 0.52
N ALA A 436 2.35 -1.42 0.03
CA ALA A 436 3.39 -2.41 0.34
C ALA A 436 4.80 -1.96 -0.09
N GLU A 437 4.94 -1.33 -1.27
CA GLU A 437 6.21 -0.72 -1.72
C GLU A 437 6.75 0.35 -0.75
N ASN A 438 5.91 0.91 0.11
CA ASN A 438 6.27 1.94 1.10
C ASN A 438 6.20 1.43 2.55
N GLY A 439 6.11 0.12 2.76
CA GLY A 439 6.04 -0.48 4.09
C GLY A 439 4.66 -0.34 4.77
N ILE A 440 3.60 -0.02 4.02
CA ILE A 440 2.22 0.09 4.52
C ILE A 440 1.44 -1.13 4.03
N LEU A 441 1.21 -2.11 4.91
CA LEU A 441 0.52 -3.34 4.60
C LEU A 441 -0.95 -3.24 4.97
N ILE A 442 -1.83 -3.34 3.99
CA ILE A 442 -3.29 -3.26 4.18
C ILE A 442 -3.85 -4.66 4.05
N LYS A 443 -4.59 -5.15 5.03
CA LYS A 443 -5.10 -6.53 5.06
C LYS A 443 -6.35 -6.77 4.22
N SER A 444 -7.15 -5.73 4.00
CA SER A 444 -8.42 -5.89 3.29
C SER A 444 -8.85 -4.65 2.51
N GLY A 445 -9.68 -4.86 1.49
CA GLY A 445 -10.33 -3.76 0.78
C GLY A 445 -11.31 -2.98 1.67
N ASP A 446 -11.89 -3.64 2.68
CA ASP A 446 -12.75 -3.00 3.68
C ASP A 446 -11.95 -2.01 4.53
N ALA A 447 -10.76 -2.41 5.02
CA ALA A 447 -9.84 -1.54 5.76
C ALA A 447 -9.42 -0.32 4.92
N LEU A 448 -9.09 -0.56 3.63
CA LEU A 448 -8.74 0.51 2.70
C LEU A 448 -9.92 1.48 2.47
N GLU A 449 -11.16 0.97 2.38
CA GLU A 449 -12.33 1.83 2.22
C GLU A 449 -12.67 2.57 3.51
N THR A 450 -12.58 1.92 4.69
CA THR A 450 -12.92 2.56 5.96
C THR A 450 -11.92 3.64 6.35
N ALA A 451 -10.63 3.43 6.06
CA ALA A 451 -9.56 4.38 6.39
C ALA A 451 -9.75 5.77 5.76
N HIS A 452 -10.48 5.91 4.64
CA HIS A 452 -10.76 7.24 4.08
C HIS A 452 -11.84 8.02 4.83
N GLN A 453 -12.66 7.35 5.64
CA GLN A 453 -13.80 7.93 6.37
C GLN A 453 -13.43 8.34 7.80
N ILE A 454 -12.21 8.03 8.26
CA ILE A 454 -11.76 8.34 9.61
C ILE A 454 -11.84 9.85 9.86
N ASP A 455 -12.50 10.21 10.94
CA ASP A 455 -12.61 11.57 11.49
C ASP A 455 -11.87 11.72 12.82
N THR A 456 -11.57 10.62 13.51
CA THR A 456 -10.88 10.60 14.80
C THR A 456 -9.78 9.54 14.81
N VAL A 457 -8.57 9.94 15.20
CA VAL A 457 -7.42 9.07 15.41
C VAL A 457 -7.10 9.02 16.88
N VAL A 458 -7.07 7.82 17.45
CA VAL A 458 -6.62 7.57 18.81
C VAL A 458 -5.21 6.99 18.77
N LEU A 459 -4.26 7.66 19.40
CA LEU A 459 -2.85 7.27 19.45
C LEU A 459 -2.54 6.69 20.83
N ASP A 460 -1.94 5.50 20.90
CA ASP A 460 -1.24 5.12 22.11
C ASP A 460 -0.02 6.01 22.31
N LYS A 461 0.41 6.19 23.55
CA LYS A 461 1.62 6.98 23.87
C LYS A 461 2.89 6.18 23.56
N THR A 462 3.05 5.06 24.26
CA THR A 462 4.30 4.31 24.36
C THR A 462 4.60 3.53 23.08
N GLY A 463 5.80 3.72 22.51
CA GLY A 463 6.15 3.05 21.24
C GLY A 463 5.47 3.64 19.99
N THR A 464 4.39 4.43 20.13
CA THR A 464 3.64 5.05 19.03
C THR A 464 4.00 6.53 18.87
N ILE A 465 3.68 7.38 19.84
CA ILE A 465 4.08 8.80 19.88
C ILE A 465 5.53 8.93 20.31
N THR A 466 5.94 8.07 21.24
CA THR A 466 7.28 8.02 21.82
C THR A 466 8.07 6.83 21.28
N GLN A 467 9.38 6.80 21.58
CA GLN A 467 10.27 5.74 21.08
C GLN A 467 10.02 4.36 21.73
N GLY A 468 9.30 4.33 22.87
CA GLY A 468 9.04 3.10 23.64
C GLY A 468 10.26 2.59 24.40
N LYS A 469 11.35 3.36 24.41
CA LYS A 469 12.60 3.08 25.14
C LYS A 469 12.90 4.25 26.04
N PRO A 470 12.63 4.16 27.36
CA PRO A 470 12.98 5.21 28.30
C PRO A 470 14.48 5.47 28.29
N VAL A 471 14.86 6.74 28.42
CA VAL A 471 16.28 7.17 28.54
C VAL A 471 16.45 8.12 29.71
N VAL A 472 17.65 8.15 30.28
CA VAL A 472 18.00 9.13 31.33
C VAL A 472 18.09 10.51 30.70
N THR A 473 17.27 11.46 31.18
CA THR A 473 17.19 12.82 30.63
C THR A 473 17.90 13.84 31.53
N ASP A 474 17.85 13.68 32.87
CA ASP A 474 18.44 14.61 33.82
C ASP A 474 19.01 13.89 35.03
N ILE A 475 20.09 14.48 35.56
CA ILE A 475 20.75 13.99 36.74
C ILE A 475 20.99 15.21 37.62
N ILE A 476 20.27 15.28 38.74
CA ILE A 476 20.33 16.39 39.70
C ILE A 476 20.85 15.84 41.00
N CYS A 477 22.05 16.28 41.41
CA CYS A 477 22.65 15.91 42.70
C CYS A 477 22.16 16.84 43.80
N ALA A 478 22.01 16.33 45.02
CA ALA A 478 21.68 17.16 46.20
C ALA A 478 22.78 18.19 46.49
N ALA A 479 22.42 19.44 46.81
CA ALA A 479 23.37 20.54 47.09
C ALA A 479 24.13 20.31 48.40
N GLY A 480 25.47 20.30 48.34
CA GLY A 480 26.35 20.29 49.53
C GLY A 480 27.42 19.20 49.45
N LYS A 481 28.69 19.58 49.20
CA LYS A 481 29.91 18.78 49.00
C LYS A 481 29.94 18.00 47.71
N ASN A 482 30.77 18.43 46.75
CA ASN A 482 31.23 17.66 45.57
C ASN A 482 30.41 16.38 45.25
N ALA A 483 29.12 16.52 45.05
CA ALA A 483 28.25 15.40 44.70
C ALA A 483 28.58 15.00 43.27
N ASP A 484 29.44 14.01 43.16
CA ASP A 484 29.90 13.50 41.89
C ASP A 484 28.71 12.82 41.20
N LYS A 485 28.33 13.35 40.07
CA LYS A 485 27.29 12.73 39.21
C LYS A 485 27.58 11.25 38.95
N THR A 486 28.86 10.93 38.83
CA THR A 486 29.34 9.56 38.58
C THR A 486 29.01 8.65 39.75
N GLN A 487 29.16 9.13 41.01
CA GLN A 487 28.84 8.37 42.21
C GLN A 487 27.33 8.13 42.34
N LEU A 488 26.49 9.15 42.07
CA LEU A 488 25.03 9.00 42.04
C LEU A 488 24.61 7.97 41.02
N LEU A 489 25.17 8.04 39.81
CA LEU A 489 24.87 7.08 38.72
C LEU A 489 25.38 5.67 39.02
N GLN A 490 26.56 5.54 39.65
CA GLN A 490 27.08 4.25 40.08
C GLN A 490 26.14 3.57 41.08
N ILE A 491 25.67 4.33 42.09
CA ILE A 491 24.68 3.83 43.06
C ILE A 491 23.37 3.49 42.40
N ALA A 492 22.85 4.40 41.55
CA ALA A 492 21.60 4.23 40.85
C ALA A 492 21.64 3.02 39.92
N GLY A 493 22.63 2.91 39.04
CA GLY A 493 22.77 1.78 38.13
C GLY A 493 23.01 0.46 38.84
N SER A 494 23.76 0.47 39.96
CA SER A 494 23.98 -0.73 40.78
C SER A 494 22.67 -1.23 41.40
N LEU A 495 21.87 -0.35 41.99
CA LEU A 495 20.57 -0.70 42.56
C LEU A 495 19.59 -1.20 41.50
N GLU A 496 19.50 -0.47 40.41
CA GLU A 496 18.52 -0.76 39.32
C GLU A 496 18.89 -2.00 38.51
N LYS A 497 20.14 -2.48 38.54
CA LYS A 497 20.56 -3.71 37.86
C LYS A 497 19.80 -4.98 38.31
N GLY A 498 19.23 -4.94 39.52
CA GLY A 498 18.41 -6.01 40.07
C GLY A 498 16.91 -5.88 39.77
N SER A 499 16.50 -4.80 39.12
CA SER A 499 15.10 -4.48 38.83
C SER A 499 14.73 -4.84 37.37
N GLU A 500 13.58 -5.45 37.17
CA GLU A 500 13.03 -5.75 35.82
C GLU A 500 12.21 -4.57 35.24
N HIS A 501 12.19 -3.43 35.92
CA HIS A 501 11.38 -2.29 35.49
C HIS A 501 12.02 -1.58 34.26
N PRO A 502 11.27 -1.16 33.23
CA PRO A 502 11.85 -0.45 32.07
C PRO A 502 12.64 0.82 32.38
N LEU A 503 12.28 1.53 33.48
CA LEU A 503 13.04 2.71 33.95
C LEU A 503 14.40 2.31 34.52
N ALA A 504 14.51 1.12 35.11
CA ALA A 504 15.76 0.57 35.62
C ALA A 504 16.73 0.26 34.46
N GLU A 505 16.23 -0.37 33.41
CA GLU A 505 17.01 -0.68 32.22
C GLU A 505 17.62 0.61 31.61
N ALA A 506 16.85 1.70 31.57
CA ALA A 506 17.30 2.99 31.05
C ALA A 506 18.53 3.52 31.83
N ILE A 507 18.52 3.38 33.18
CA ILE A 507 19.62 3.83 34.03
C ILE A 507 20.86 2.93 33.88
N VAL A 508 20.65 1.62 33.82
CA VAL A 508 21.73 0.64 33.61
C VAL A 508 22.40 0.88 32.25
N ASN A 509 21.60 0.99 31.17
CA ASN A 509 22.10 1.27 29.82
C ASN A 509 22.87 2.61 29.75
N TYR A 510 22.39 3.64 30.45
CA TYR A 510 23.09 4.91 30.55
C TYR A 510 24.45 4.75 31.22
N CYS A 511 24.54 4.00 32.34
CA CYS A 511 25.78 3.72 33.04
C CYS A 511 26.78 2.93 32.18
N GLU A 512 26.33 1.91 31.49
CA GLU A 512 27.16 1.09 30.59
C GLU A 512 27.71 1.91 29.41
N THR A 513 26.86 2.72 28.78
CA THR A 513 27.26 3.61 27.66
C THR A 513 28.33 4.62 28.10
N ASN A 514 28.23 5.13 29.33
CA ASN A 514 29.20 6.08 29.90
C ASN A 514 30.36 5.39 30.65
N SER A 515 30.52 4.07 30.53
CA SER A 515 31.59 3.27 31.14
C SER A 515 31.67 3.43 32.69
N ILE A 516 30.50 3.56 33.34
CA ILE A 516 30.39 3.63 34.79
C ILE A 516 30.35 2.22 35.36
N ALA A 517 31.31 1.86 36.17
CA ALA A 517 31.41 0.53 36.78
C ALA A 517 30.29 0.31 37.80
N LEU A 518 29.48 -0.73 37.63
CA LEU A 518 28.41 -1.10 38.55
C LEU A 518 28.89 -2.07 39.60
N GLU A 519 28.47 -1.85 40.86
CA GLU A 519 28.83 -2.67 42.00
C GLU A 519 27.78 -3.76 42.30
N LYS A 520 28.20 -4.76 43.06
CA LYS A 520 27.30 -5.84 43.47
C LYS A 520 26.36 -5.37 44.60
N VAL A 521 25.06 -5.55 44.42
CA VAL A 521 24.05 -5.26 45.44
C VAL A 521 23.78 -6.50 46.30
N THR A 522 23.63 -6.28 47.59
CA THR A 522 23.15 -7.25 48.57
C THR A 522 21.85 -6.73 49.22
N ASP A 523 21.09 -7.62 49.84
CA ASP A 523 19.81 -7.29 50.50
C ASP A 523 18.83 -6.51 49.60
N PHE A 524 18.78 -6.87 48.30
CA PHE A 524 17.88 -6.24 47.34
C PHE A 524 16.41 -6.59 47.65
N ASN A 525 15.58 -5.55 47.73
CA ASN A 525 14.15 -5.72 47.97
C ASN A 525 13.32 -4.72 47.10
N ALA A 526 12.34 -5.22 46.40
CA ALA A 526 11.43 -4.42 45.61
C ALA A 526 10.13 -4.14 46.38
N LEU A 527 9.80 -2.86 46.53
CA LEU A 527 8.60 -2.39 47.24
C LEU A 527 7.55 -1.97 46.20
N PHE A 528 6.52 -2.78 46.04
CA PHE A 528 5.50 -2.60 44.99
C PHE A 528 4.89 -1.18 45.01
N GLY A 529 4.95 -0.49 43.87
CA GLY A 529 4.42 0.87 43.68
C GLY A 529 5.19 1.99 44.41
N LYS A 530 6.32 1.69 45.02
CA LYS A 530 7.14 2.68 45.78
C LYS A 530 8.58 2.82 45.27
N GLY A 531 9.25 1.70 44.99
CA GLY A 531 10.62 1.68 44.51
C GLY A 531 11.38 0.43 44.99
N ILE A 532 12.70 0.54 45.08
CA ILE A 532 13.62 -0.54 45.45
C ILE A 532 14.57 -0.10 46.56
N GLU A 533 15.09 -1.02 47.34
CA GLU A 533 16.12 -0.79 48.35
C GLU A 533 17.16 -1.89 48.25
N GLY A 534 18.40 -1.56 48.65
CA GLY A 534 19.50 -2.53 48.65
C GLY A 534 20.78 -1.94 49.25
N THR A 535 21.76 -2.82 49.49
CA THR A 535 23.05 -2.45 50.07
C THR A 535 24.14 -2.50 48.98
N VAL A 536 24.77 -1.38 48.72
CA VAL A 536 25.91 -1.22 47.80
C VAL A 536 27.13 -0.80 48.63
N SER A 537 28.25 -1.52 48.50
CA SER A 537 29.50 -1.27 49.24
C SER A 537 29.32 -1.05 50.75
N GLY A 538 28.40 -1.85 51.35
CA GLY A 538 28.12 -1.80 52.81
C GLY A 538 27.21 -0.64 53.26
N THR A 539 26.74 0.21 52.34
CA THR A 539 25.78 1.28 52.64
C THR A 539 24.42 0.92 52.05
N HIS A 540 23.37 1.09 52.84
CA HIS A 540 22.00 0.80 52.43
C HIS A 540 21.35 2.02 51.75
N TYR A 541 20.86 1.84 50.55
CA TYR A 541 20.29 2.88 49.71
C TYR A 541 18.81 2.60 49.35
N PHE A 542 18.10 3.66 49.06
CA PHE A 542 16.71 3.65 48.60
C PHE A 542 16.60 4.32 47.23
N ALA A 543 15.86 3.76 46.33
CA ALA A 543 15.52 4.32 45.03
C ALA A 543 14.02 4.23 44.80
N GLY A 544 13.31 5.36 44.59
CA GLY A 544 11.87 5.32 44.46
C GLY A 544 11.21 6.69 44.34
N ASN A 545 9.91 6.74 44.64
CA ASN A 545 9.07 7.94 44.55
C ASN A 545 9.04 8.73 45.88
N GLU A 546 8.38 9.90 45.91
CA GLU A 546 8.20 10.73 47.07
C GLU A 546 7.61 9.98 48.28
N LYS A 547 6.63 9.10 48.04
CA LYS A 547 6.01 8.30 49.13
C LYS A 547 7.02 7.40 49.84
N MET A 548 7.94 6.80 49.09
CA MET A 548 9.02 6.01 49.67
C MET A 548 9.95 6.83 50.51
N MET A 549 10.32 8.03 50.06
CA MET A 549 11.17 8.94 50.83
C MET A 549 10.53 9.36 52.17
N GLU A 550 9.25 9.68 52.16
CA GLU A 550 8.48 10.02 53.37
C GLU A 550 8.41 8.85 54.36
N GLU A 551 8.12 7.65 53.89
CA GLU A 551 8.03 6.43 54.74
C GLU A 551 9.40 6.05 55.36
N LYS A 552 10.49 6.33 54.65
CA LYS A 552 11.83 6.09 55.14
C LYS A 552 12.37 7.26 56.02
N GLY A 553 11.56 8.32 56.23
CA GLY A 553 11.90 9.47 57.08
C GLY A 553 12.88 10.45 56.43
N ILE A 554 13.00 10.43 55.13
CA ILE A 554 13.88 11.32 54.37
C ILE A 554 13.11 12.59 54.00
N SER A 555 13.49 13.70 54.62
CA SER A 555 12.86 15.00 54.36
C SER A 555 13.38 15.64 53.09
N LEU A 556 12.48 15.95 52.18
CA LEU A 556 12.74 16.68 50.94
C LEU A 556 12.54 18.18 51.19
N SER A 557 13.51 19.01 50.79
CA SER A 557 13.39 20.47 50.85
C SER A 557 12.33 20.98 49.86
N THR A 558 11.84 22.21 50.11
CA THR A 558 10.91 22.88 49.19
C THR A 558 11.49 23.01 47.78
N GLU A 559 12.77 23.27 47.66
CA GLU A 559 13.47 23.38 46.39
C GLU A 559 13.50 22.03 45.65
N GLN A 560 13.81 20.93 46.36
CA GLN A 560 13.78 19.58 45.78
C GLN A 560 12.38 19.18 45.32
N LYS A 561 11.35 19.48 46.11
CA LYS A 561 9.93 19.24 45.70
C LYS A 561 9.57 20.04 44.45
N ASN A 562 10.02 21.30 44.36
CA ASN A 562 9.82 22.11 43.16
C ASN A 562 10.51 21.53 41.91
N GLN A 563 11.74 21.00 42.06
CA GLN A 563 12.50 20.35 41.00
C GLN A 563 11.80 19.08 40.52
N ILE A 564 11.32 18.25 41.45
CA ILE A 564 10.55 17.04 41.13
C ILE A 564 9.30 17.40 40.33
N GLN A 565 8.54 18.41 40.80
CA GLN A 565 7.34 18.88 40.11
C GLN A 565 7.65 19.50 38.75
N ALA A 566 8.74 20.21 38.59
CA ALA A 566 9.18 20.80 37.33
C ALA A 566 9.53 19.71 36.30
N LEU A 567 10.24 18.66 36.71
CA LEU A 567 10.54 17.50 35.86
C LEU A 567 9.26 16.76 35.46
N ALA A 568 8.36 16.52 36.41
CA ALA A 568 7.07 15.87 36.13
C ALA A 568 6.22 16.69 35.16
N LYS A 569 6.19 18.04 35.28
CA LYS A 569 5.52 18.94 34.32
C LYS A 569 6.13 18.92 32.92
N GLN A 570 7.38 18.48 32.78
CA GLN A 570 8.05 18.30 31.51
C GLN A 570 7.87 16.86 30.93
N GLY A 571 7.02 16.04 31.54
CA GLY A 571 6.79 14.66 31.09
C GLY A 571 7.88 13.67 31.47
N ARG A 572 8.76 14.02 32.43
CA ARG A 572 9.87 13.19 32.93
C ARG A 572 9.48 12.48 34.23
N THR A 573 9.94 11.27 34.43
CA THR A 573 9.71 10.51 35.66
C THR A 573 10.91 10.64 36.56
N PRO A 574 10.83 11.43 37.66
CA PRO A 574 11.92 11.58 38.59
C PRO A 574 12.01 10.35 39.49
N LEU A 575 13.16 9.67 39.49
CA LEU A 575 13.52 8.64 40.45
C LEU A 575 14.43 9.24 41.51
N LEU A 576 14.03 9.10 42.77
CA LEU A 576 14.69 9.72 43.93
C LEU A 576 15.63 8.72 44.58
N PHE A 577 16.86 9.12 44.81
CA PHE A 577 17.90 8.29 45.43
C PHE A 577 18.32 8.87 46.79
N ALA A 578 18.41 8.01 47.80
CA ALA A 578 18.78 8.41 49.16
C ALA A 578 19.53 7.29 49.90
N ASP A 579 20.31 7.64 50.92
CA ASP A 579 20.78 6.73 51.96
C ASP A 579 19.95 6.88 53.25
N LYS A 580 20.27 6.14 54.30
CA LYS A 580 19.54 6.21 55.59
C LYS A 580 19.60 7.57 56.26
N LYS A 581 20.46 8.50 55.80
CA LYS A 581 20.72 9.76 56.44
C LYS A 581 20.33 10.98 55.65
N GLN A 582 20.42 10.89 54.33
CA GLN A 582 20.28 12.05 53.48
C GLN A 582 19.79 11.70 52.08
N PHE A 583 19.15 12.66 51.44
CA PHE A 583 18.80 12.64 50.04
C PHE A 583 20.06 12.82 49.18
N LEU A 584 20.28 11.98 48.16
CA LEU A 584 21.45 11.99 47.27
C LEU A 584 21.22 12.73 45.97
N GLY A 585 20.05 12.53 45.35
CA GLY A 585 19.73 13.17 44.08
C GLY A 585 18.55 12.59 43.38
N ILE A 586 18.32 13.11 42.19
CA ILE A 586 17.24 12.71 41.25
C ILE A 586 17.90 12.25 39.98
N VAL A 587 17.48 11.09 39.49
CA VAL A 587 17.71 10.67 38.09
C VAL A 587 16.36 10.68 37.40
N ALA A 588 16.18 11.57 36.43
CA ALA A 588 14.95 11.64 35.68
C ALA A 588 15.06 10.79 34.41
N VAL A 589 14.01 10.02 34.16
CA VAL A 589 13.90 9.14 32.98
C VAL A 589 12.63 9.50 32.22
N ALA A 590 12.72 9.57 30.91
CA ALA A 590 11.55 9.82 30.08
C ALA A 590 11.58 8.93 28.82
N ASP A 591 10.39 8.58 28.35
CA ASP A 591 10.21 8.02 27.01
C ASP A 591 10.09 9.19 26.03
N VAL A 592 11.08 9.33 25.17
CA VAL A 592 11.26 10.51 24.32
C VAL A 592 10.28 10.48 23.15
N VAL A 593 9.65 11.62 22.85
CA VAL A 593 8.78 11.80 21.68
C VAL A 593 9.60 11.61 20.40
N LYS A 594 9.06 10.83 19.44
CA LYS A 594 9.70 10.64 18.13
C LYS A 594 9.77 11.98 17.38
N PRO A 595 10.84 12.26 16.64
CA PRO A 595 10.99 13.53 15.90
C PRO A 595 9.86 13.82 14.93
N THR A 596 9.28 12.77 14.32
CA THR A 596 8.21 12.83 13.32
C THR A 596 6.81 12.95 13.90
N SER A 597 6.61 12.69 15.21
CA SER A 597 5.27 12.65 15.83
C SER A 597 4.52 13.97 15.74
N LYS A 598 5.20 15.10 15.98
CA LYS A 598 4.59 16.43 15.86
C LYS A 598 4.12 16.73 14.45
N GLU A 599 4.94 16.41 13.44
CA GLU A 599 4.58 16.59 12.02
C GLU A 599 3.40 15.68 11.63
N ALA A 600 3.39 14.43 12.11
CA ALA A 600 2.31 13.49 11.84
C ALA A 600 0.97 13.96 12.43
N VAL A 601 0.96 14.42 13.69
CA VAL A 601 -0.24 14.99 14.33
C VAL A 601 -0.74 16.21 13.56
N GLN A 602 0.16 17.12 13.17
CA GLN A 602 -0.24 18.27 12.36
C GLN A 602 -0.86 17.86 11.02
N LYS A 603 -0.31 16.86 10.34
CA LYS A 603 -0.86 16.35 9.07
C LYS A 603 -2.23 15.69 9.25
N PHE A 604 -2.49 14.97 10.35
CA PHE A 604 -3.82 14.46 10.67
C PHE A 604 -4.82 15.61 10.82
N ARG A 605 -4.45 16.67 11.54
CA ARG A 605 -5.28 17.87 11.71
C ARG A 605 -5.53 18.59 10.39
N ASP A 606 -4.52 18.70 9.52
CA ASP A 606 -4.66 19.27 8.16
C ASP A 606 -5.65 18.47 7.29
N TYR A 607 -5.82 17.17 7.58
CA TYR A 607 -6.83 16.33 6.96
C TYR A 607 -8.21 16.43 7.61
N GLY A 608 -8.39 17.29 8.63
CA GLY A 608 -9.63 17.44 9.39
C GLY A 608 -9.92 16.28 10.34
N ILE A 609 -8.87 15.58 10.79
CA ILE A 609 -8.97 14.42 11.69
C ILE A 609 -8.63 14.89 13.09
N HIS A 610 -9.53 14.61 14.05
CA HIS A 610 -9.32 14.88 15.47
C HIS A 610 -8.35 13.87 16.08
N VAL A 611 -7.34 14.34 16.82
CA VAL A 611 -6.27 13.49 17.35
C VAL A 611 -6.38 13.40 18.87
N ILE A 612 -6.57 12.19 19.38
CA ILE A 612 -6.70 11.86 20.80
C ILE A 612 -5.49 11.01 21.22
N MET A 613 -4.85 11.31 22.32
CA MET A 613 -3.86 10.43 22.95
C MET A 613 -4.51 9.62 24.07
N LEU A 614 -4.30 8.31 24.06
CA LEU A 614 -4.72 7.38 25.10
C LEU A 614 -3.50 6.83 25.84
N THR A 615 -3.44 6.99 27.16
CA THR A 615 -2.27 6.60 27.95
C THR A 615 -2.62 6.14 29.37
N GLY A 616 -1.84 5.21 29.89
CA GLY A 616 -1.88 4.82 31.31
C GLY A 616 -1.16 5.79 32.26
N ASP A 617 -0.46 6.79 31.73
CA ASP A 617 0.23 7.81 32.54
C ASP A 617 -0.74 8.69 33.31
N ASN A 618 -0.18 9.38 34.31
CA ASN A 618 -0.93 10.41 35.03
C ASN A 618 -1.24 11.63 34.15
N GLU A 619 -2.25 12.40 34.54
CA GLU A 619 -2.75 13.57 33.79
C GLU A 619 -1.67 14.62 33.51
N VAL A 620 -0.75 14.87 34.47
CA VAL A 620 0.30 15.90 34.32
C VAL A 620 1.29 15.55 33.21
N THR A 621 1.78 14.30 33.21
CA THR A 621 2.70 13.81 32.19
C THR A 621 2.01 13.76 30.81
N ALA A 622 0.77 13.31 30.78
CA ALA A 622 -0.01 13.22 29.55
C ALA A 622 -0.26 14.60 28.92
N GLN A 623 -0.59 15.60 29.75
CA GLN A 623 -0.80 16.98 29.30
C GLN A 623 0.49 17.62 28.76
N ALA A 624 1.65 17.32 29.36
CA ALA A 624 2.95 17.80 28.87
C ALA A 624 3.25 17.29 27.45
N ILE A 625 3.00 16.00 27.18
CA ILE A 625 3.20 15.39 25.85
C ILE A 625 2.19 15.97 24.84
N LYS A 626 0.93 16.17 25.24
CA LYS A 626 -0.08 16.82 24.42
C LYS A 626 0.37 18.18 23.91
N GLU A 627 0.90 19.02 24.82
CA GLU A 627 1.39 20.37 24.48
C GLU A 627 2.61 20.32 23.55
N GLN A 628 3.54 19.38 23.83
CA GLN A 628 4.75 19.21 23.03
C GLN A 628 4.45 18.79 21.57
N VAL A 629 3.51 17.87 21.40
CA VAL A 629 3.18 17.27 20.09
C VAL A 629 2.05 18.03 19.37
N GLY A 630 1.19 18.73 20.10
CA GLY A 630 0.05 19.48 19.56
C GLY A 630 -1.21 18.62 19.37
N ILE A 631 -1.43 17.63 20.25
CA ILE A 631 -2.60 16.73 20.25
C ILE A 631 -3.85 17.50 20.72
N ASP A 632 -5.03 17.15 20.20
CA ASP A 632 -6.27 17.87 20.50
C ASP A 632 -6.83 17.49 21.88
N GLU A 633 -6.83 16.19 22.23
CA GLU A 633 -7.41 15.67 23.48
C GLU A 633 -6.54 14.56 24.07
N VAL A 634 -6.59 14.40 25.39
CA VAL A 634 -5.90 13.34 26.13
C VAL A 634 -6.88 12.60 27.04
N ILE A 635 -6.77 11.29 27.04
CA ILE A 635 -7.43 10.41 28.00
C ILE A 635 -6.33 9.69 28.79
N ALA A 636 -6.06 10.18 30.00
CA ALA A 636 -5.00 9.71 30.89
C ALA A 636 -5.49 8.68 31.92
N GLY A 637 -4.57 7.94 32.53
CA GLY A 637 -4.85 6.98 33.60
C GLY A 637 -5.66 5.77 33.19
N VAL A 638 -5.60 5.37 31.92
CA VAL A 638 -6.41 4.27 31.34
C VAL A 638 -5.65 2.96 31.47
N LEU A 639 -6.24 1.98 32.12
CA LEU A 639 -5.69 0.62 32.17
C LEU A 639 -5.77 -0.08 30.80
N PRO A 640 -4.87 -1.01 30.47
CA PRO A 640 -4.89 -1.73 29.20
C PRO A 640 -6.26 -2.34 28.86
N THR A 641 -6.95 -2.92 29.85
CA THR A 641 -8.30 -3.52 29.71
C THR A 641 -9.41 -2.51 29.43
N GLN A 642 -9.19 -1.21 29.73
CA GLN A 642 -10.18 -0.15 29.54
C GLN A 642 -9.99 0.60 28.20
N LYS A 643 -8.89 0.37 27.49
CA LYS A 643 -8.63 1.03 26.20
C LYS A 643 -9.72 0.71 25.17
N GLU A 644 -10.15 -0.55 25.11
CA GLU A 644 -11.25 -0.99 24.23
C GLU A 644 -12.57 -0.26 24.53
N GLU A 645 -12.92 -0.10 25.83
CA GLU A 645 -14.14 0.60 26.23
C GLU A 645 -14.16 2.05 25.76
N LYS A 646 -13.00 2.73 25.80
CA LYS A 646 -12.85 4.11 25.32
C LYS A 646 -13.05 4.19 23.80
N ILE A 647 -12.45 3.28 23.03
CA ILE A 647 -12.68 3.20 21.58
C ILE A 647 -14.15 2.94 21.27
N SER A 648 -14.76 1.98 21.94
CA SER A 648 -16.19 1.65 21.77
C SER A 648 -17.11 2.84 22.11
N ALA A 649 -16.80 3.61 23.14
CA ALA A 649 -17.55 4.82 23.51
C ALA A 649 -17.47 5.90 22.41
N LEU A 650 -16.30 6.15 21.82
CA LEU A 650 -16.13 7.09 20.71
C LEU A 650 -16.93 6.66 19.47
N LYS A 651 -16.94 5.36 19.15
CA LYS A 651 -17.74 4.81 18.05
C LYS A 651 -19.24 4.95 18.32
N GLN A 652 -19.70 4.71 19.56
CA GLN A 652 -21.11 4.92 19.95
C GLN A 652 -21.52 6.40 19.88
N ALA A 653 -20.59 7.33 20.10
CA ALA A 653 -20.81 8.76 19.88
C ALA A 653 -20.93 9.15 18.39
N GLY A 654 -20.70 8.21 17.47
CA GLY A 654 -20.85 8.39 16.03
C GLY A 654 -19.57 8.71 15.29
N HIS A 655 -18.41 8.68 15.95
CA HIS A 655 -17.11 8.89 15.33
C HIS A 655 -16.65 7.68 14.53
N LYS A 656 -15.90 7.95 13.46
CA LYS A 656 -15.14 6.94 12.70
C LYS A 656 -13.71 6.91 13.22
N VAL A 657 -13.43 5.91 14.04
CA VAL A 657 -12.21 5.84 14.86
C VAL A 657 -11.15 4.96 14.24
N ALA A 658 -9.92 5.50 14.07
CA ALA A 658 -8.73 4.69 13.91
C ALA A 658 -7.97 4.61 15.24
N MET A 659 -7.58 3.41 15.66
CA MET A 659 -6.63 3.19 16.76
C MET A 659 -5.25 2.90 16.19
N ILE A 660 -4.22 3.61 16.70
CA ILE A 660 -2.83 3.39 16.32
C ILE A 660 -2.04 3.02 17.58
N GLY A 661 -1.40 1.85 17.56
CA GLY A 661 -0.64 1.31 18.68
C GLY A 661 0.44 0.31 18.24
N ASP A 662 1.26 -0.17 19.18
CA ASP A 662 2.30 -1.17 18.91
C ASP A 662 1.78 -2.63 18.83
N GLY A 663 0.55 -2.85 19.22
CA GLY A 663 -0.19 -4.12 19.12
C GLY A 663 0.01 -5.11 20.26
N VAL A 664 1.00 -4.96 21.13
CA VAL A 664 1.23 -5.93 22.23
C VAL A 664 0.18 -5.76 23.32
N ASN A 665 -0.01 -4.51 23.79
CA ASN A 665 -0.98 -4.20 24.84
C ASN A 665 -2.30 -3.64 24.29
N ASP A 666 -2.32 -3.27 23.01
CA ASP A 666 -3.42 -2.57 22.36
C ASP A 666 -4.28 -3.44 21.45
N ALA A 667 -3.95 -4.74 21.32
CA ALA A 667 -4.63 -5.66 20.42
C ALA A 667 -6.17 -5.63 20.52
N PRO A 668 -6.80 -5.62 21.71
CA PRO A 668 -8.25 -5.49 21.83
C PRO A 668 -8.78 -4.13 21.34
N ALA A 669 -8.05 -3.05 21.61
CA ALA A 669 -8.43 -1.70 21.18
C ALA A 669 -8.28 -1.53 19.66
N LEU A 670 -7.21 -2.10 19.06
CA LEU A 670 -7.00 -2.15 17.61
C LEU A 670 -8.13 -2.90 16.90
N ALA A 671 -8.50 -4.08 17.42
CA ALA A 671 -9.57 -4.89 16.86
C ALA A 671 -10.97 -4.25 17.01
N SER A 672 -11.18 -3.46 18.06
CA SER A 672 -12.45 -2.78 18.33
C SER A 672 -12.65 -1.50 17.52
N ALA A 673 -11.58 -0.86 17.03
CA ALA A 673 -11.64 0.35 16.21
C ALA A 673 -12.36 0.10 14.86
N ASP A 674 -12.75 1.17 14.14
CA ASP A 674 -13.20 1.02 12.75
C ASP A 674 -12.02 0.66 11.82
N VAL A 675 -10.81 1.11 12.17
CA VAL A 675 -9.54 0.70 11.55
C VAL A 675 -8.45 0.62 12.62
N GLY A 676 -7.93 -0.58 12.85
CA GLY A 676 -6.74 -0.79 13.67
C GLY A 676 -5.47 -0.62 12.84
N ILE A 677 -4.53 0.19 13.29
CA ILE A 677 -3.23 0.43 12.63
C ILE A 677 -2.12 0.04 13.60
N ALA A 678 -1.40 -1.04 13.32
CA ALA A 678 -0.22 -1.44 14.08
C ALA A 678 1.03 -0.76 13.54
N ILE A 679 1.87 -0.21 14.45
CA ILE A 679 3.10 0.48 14.11
C ILE A 679 4.31 -0.33 14.57
N GLY A 680 5.31 -0.47 13.70
CA GLY A 680 6.52 -1.23 14.01
C GLY A 680 6.27 -2.74 14.09
N ALA A 681 6.04 -3.40 12.98
CA ALA A 681 5.62 -4.80 12.85
C ALA A 681 6.62 -5.82 13.43
N GLY A 682 6.89 -5.74 14.74
CA GLY A 682 7.77 -6.67 15.46
C GLY A 682 7.09 -7.87 16.09
N THR A 683 5.77 -7.88 16.21
CA THR A 683 5.03 -8.95 16.90
C THR A 683 3.94 -9.56 16.03
N ASP A 684 3.85 -10.90 16.05
CA ASP A 684 2.80 -11.63 15.33
C ASP A 684 1.40 -11.22 15.81
N VAL A 685 1.25 -10.82 17.09
CA VAL A 685 -0.01 -10.34 17.70
C VAL A 685 -0.46 -9.01 17.07
N ALA A 686 0.47 -8.07 16.84
CA ALA A 686 0.17 -6.80 16.18
C ALA A 686 -0.30 -7.02 14.73
N ILE A 687 0.40 -7.91 14.02
CA ILE A 687 0.05 -8.30 12.66
C ILE A 687 -1.35 -8.94 12.62
N GLU A 688 -1.72 -9.75 13.61
CA GLU A 688 -3.00 -10.45 13.62
C GLU A 688 -4.18 -9.52 13.94
N SER A 689 -3.99 -8.58 14.86
CA SER A 689 -5.07 -7.75 15.43
C SER A 689 -5.40 -6.49 14.63
N ALA A 690 -4.46 -5.95 13.84
CA ALA A 690 -4.65 -4.70 13.10
C ALA A 690 -5.16 -4.93 11.67
N ASP A 691 -5.85 -3.95 11.10
CA ASP A 691 -6.29 -3.90 9.69
C ASP A 691 -5.21 -3.37 8.75
N ILE A 692 -4.35 -2.48 9.25
CA ILE A 692 -3.21 -1.92 8.55
C ILE A 692 -1.96 -2.12 9.42
N VAL A 693 -0.88 -2.60 8.82
CA VAL A 693 0.39 -2.83 9.51
C VAL A 693 1.46 -1.95 8.88
N LEU A 694 2.11 -1.15 9.70
CA LEU A 694 3.22 -0.29 9.30
C LEU A 694 4.53 -0.98 9.64
N MET A 695 5.34 -1.23 8.62
CA MET A 695 6.63 -1.92 8.78
C MET A 695 7.65 -1.05 9.52
N LYS A 696 7.55 0.27 9.36
CA LYS A 696 8.36 1.25 10.07
C LYS A 696 7.73 1.65 11.38
N ASN A 697 8.59 2.04 12.31
CA ASN A 697 8.14 2.63 13.56
C ASN A 697 7.97 4.16 13.45
N ASP A 698 7.28 4.63 12.37
CA ASP A 698 7.05 6.06 12.10
C ASP A 698 5.55 6.37 11.93
N LEU A 699 5.07 7.34 12.70
CA LEU A 699 3.67 7.79 12.68
C LEU A 699 3.29 8.48 11.35
N LEU A 700 4.26 8.99 10.59
CA LEU A 700 4.02 9.53 9.25
C LEU A 700 3.52 8.48 8.26
N ASP A 701 3.86 7.21 8.45
CA ASP A 701 3.34 6.12 7.61
C ASP A 701 1.84 5.89 7.84
N ALA A 702 1.33 6.13 9.05
CA ALA A 702 -0.11 6.12 9.32
C ALA A 702 -0.84 7.25 8.57
N VAL A 703 -0.25 8.45 8.54
CA VAL A 703 -0.74 9.56 7.69
C VAL A 703 -0.71 9.14 6.21
N GLY A 704 0.37 8.47 5.78
CA GLY A 704 0.53 7.91 4.44
C GLY A 704 -0.57 6.91 4.09
N ALA A 705 -0.96 6.04 5.03
CA ALA A 705 -2.04 5.07 4.85
C ALA A 705 -3.39 5.76 4.62
N VAL A 706 -3.73 6.78 5.40
CA VAL A 706 -4.97 7.56 5.22
C VAL A 706 -4.95 8.31 3.87
N LYS A 707 -3.82 8.93 3.50
CA LYS A 707 -3.64 9.61 2.21
C LYS A 707 -3.84 8.65 1.04
N LEU A 708 -3.25 7.46 1.12
CA LEU A 708 -3.38 6.41 0.12
C LEU A 708 -4.84 5.96 -0.02
N SER A 709 -5.51 5.69 1.09
CA SER A 709 -6.92 5.31 1.13
C SER A 709 -7.79 6.36 0.43
N ARG A 710 -7.65 7.64 0.78
CA ARG A 710 -8.38 8.75 0.15
C ARG A 710 -8.12 8.83 -1.36
N ALA A 711 -6.88 8.62 -1.79
CA ALA A 711 -6.51 8.62 -3.21
C ALA A 711 -7.15 7.45 -3.98
N VAL A 712 -7.13 6.25 -3.40
CA VAL A 712 -7.72 5.04 -4.00
C VAL A 712 -9.24 5.18 -4.12
N ILE A 713 -9.91 5.62 -3.07
CA ILE A 713 -11.38 5.78 -3.09
C ILE A 713 -11.80 6.88 -4.06
N ARG A 714 -11.06 7.99 -4.16
CA ARG A 714 -11.30 9.02 -5.18
C ARG A 714 -11.17 8.42 -6.58
N ASN A 715 -10.13 7.66 -6.84
CA ASN A 715 -9.90 6.98 -8.12
C ASN A 715 -11.03 6.01 -8.47
N ILE A 716 -11.50 5.23 -7.49
CA ILE A 716 -12.65 4.32 -7.66
C ILE A 716 -13.91 5.12 -8.03
N LYS A 717 -14.21 6.21 -7.32
CA LYS A 717 -15.36 7.07 -7.59
C LYS A 717 -15.29 7.70 -9.00
N GLU A 718 -14.13 8.16 -9.43
CA GLU A 718 -13.88 8.66 -10.78
C GLU A 718 -14.13 7.56 -11.84
N ASN A 719 -13.58 6.37 -11.62
CA ASN A 719 -13.77 5.25 -12.53
C ASN A 719 -15.24 4.82 -12.64
N LEU A 720 -15.96 4.73 -11.53
CA LEU A 720 -17.37 4.41 -11.49
C LEU A 720 -18.21 5.48 -12.20
N PHE A 721 -17.92 6.77 -11.93
CA PHE A 721 -18.61 7.88 -12.60
C PHE A 721 -18.49 7.76 -14.12
N TRP A 722 -17.28 7.61 -14.65
CA TRP A 722 -17.07 7.50 -16.10
C TRP A 722 -17.67 6.23 -16.69
N ALA A 723 -17.62 5.10 -15.96
CA ALA A 723 -18.22 3.85 -16.38
C ALA A 723 -19.76 3.92 -16.54
N PHE A 724 -20.44 4.74 -15.74
CA PHE A 724 -21.89 4.96 -15.87
C PHE A 724 -22.23 6.10 -16.85
N PHE A 725 -21.45 7.16 -16.86
CA PHE A 725 -21.73 8.38 -17.61
C PHE A 725 -21.86 8.10 -19.12
N TYR A 726 -20.87 7.39 -19.70
CA TYR A 726 -20.90 7.10 -21.12
C TYR A 726 -22.07 6.17 -21.50
N ASN A 727 -22.44 5.21 -20.65
CA ASN A 727 -23.60 4.34 -20.86
C ASN A 727 -24.91 5.14 -20.80
N SER A 728 -25.04 6.06 -19.82
CA SER A 728 -26.24 6.88 -19.66
C SER A 728 -26.52 7.79 -20.86
N ILE A 729 -25.47 8.26 -21.56
CA ILE A 729 -25.60 9.02 -22.81
C ILE A 729 -25.73 8.08 -24.02
N GLY A 730 -24.94 7.02 -24.05
CA GLY A 730 -24.82 6.12 -25.19
C GLY A 730 -26.07 5.28 -25.44
N ILE A 731 -26.77 4.83 -24.40
CA ILE A 731 -27.99 4.01 -24.52
C ILE A 731 -29.11 4.77 -25.24
N PRO A 732 -29.51 6.00 -24.82
CA PRO A 732 -30.51 6.79 -25.55
C PRO A 732 -30.11 7.09 -27.01
N LEU A 733 -28.82 7.40 -27.24
CA LEU A 733 -28.32 7.65 -28.59
C LEU A 733 -28.40 6.41 -29.48
N ALA A 734 -28.01 5.24 -28.93
CA ALA A 734 -28.12 3.95 -29.61
C ALA A 734 -29.57 3.53 -29.88
N ALA A 735 -30.46 3.84 -28.93
CA ALA A 735 -31.90 3.63 -29.10
C ALA A 735 -32.54 4.52 -30.19
N GLY A 736 -31.80 5.47 -30.75
CA GLY A 736 -32.24 6.34 -31.81
C GLY A 736 -33.13 7.51 -31.38
N VAL A 737 -33.04 7.96 -30.11
CA VAL A 737 -33.82 9.07 -29.58
C VAL A 737 -33.59 10.38 -30.37
N LEU A 738 -32.40 10.59 -30.92
CA LEU A 738 -32.06 11.76 -31.71
C LEU A 738 -32.39 11.59 -33.21
N TYR A 739 -32.79 10.41 -33.66
CA TYR A 739 -33.05 10.14 -35.07
C TYR A 739 -34.22 10.96 -35.64
N PRO A 740 -35.38 11.12 -34.94
CA PRO A 740 -36.48 11.89 -35.47
C PRO A 740 -36.16 13.37 -35.72
N LEU A 741 -35.26 13.96 -34.90
CA LEU A 741 -34.93 15.38 -34.96
C LEU A 741 -33.71 15.67 -35.85
N PHE A 742 -32.69 14.83 -35.78
CA PHE A 742 -31.37 15.10 -36.36
C PHE A 742 -30.92 14.04 -37.38
N GLN A 743 -31.70 13.00 -37.62
CA GLN A 743 -31.38 11.85 -38.48
C GLN A 743 -30.07 11.14 -38.05
N ILE A 744 -29.67 11.31 -36.75
CA ILE A 744 -28.46 10.69 -36.19
C ILE A 744 -28.80 9.28 -35.73
N LYS A 745 -28.18 8.26 -36.35
CA LYS A 745 -28.22 6.86 -35.96
C LYS A 745 -26.86 6.40 -35.53
N LEU A 746 -26.76 5.82 -34.35
CA LEU A 746 -25.50 5.23 -33.87
C LEU A 746 -25.29 3.85 -34.50
N ASN A 747 -24.20 3.70 -35.26
CA ASN A 747 -23.80 2.40 -35.73
C ASN A 747 -23.25 1.53 -34.60
N PRO A 748 -23.62 0.24 -34.46
CA PRO A 748 -23.13 -0.67 -33.43
C PRO A 748 -21.60 -0.75 -33.33
N MET A 749 -20.87 -0.50 -34.41
CA MET A 749 -19.40 -0.48 -34.45
C MET A 749 -18.82 0.60 -33.54
N PHE A 750 -19.38 1.82 -33.53
CA PHE A 750 -18.95 2.90 -32.66
C PHE A 750 -19.24 2.56 -31.20
N GLY A 751 -20.33 1.87 -30.91
CA GLY A 751 -20.64 1.34 -29.58
C GLY A 751 -19.56 0.36 -29.09
N ALA A 752 -19.12 -0.58 -29.92
CA ALA A 752 -18.04 -1.52 -29.59
C ALA A 752 -16.70 -0.84 -29.38
N ALA A 753 -16.37 0.18 -30.17
CA ALA A 753 -15.15 0.97 -30.03
C ALA A 753 -15.14 1.75 -28.69
N ALA A 754 -16.24 2.45 -28.37
CA ALA A 754 -16.40 3.21 -27.13
C ALA A 754 -16.28 2.31 -25.89
N MET A 755 -16.90 1.12 -25.91
CA MET A 755 -16.81 0.12 -24.86
C MET A 755 -15.36 -0.35 -24.63
N SER A 756 -14.61 -0.62 -25.69
CA SER A 756 -13.22 -1.07 -25.61
C SER A 756 -12.33 0.01 -25.02
N LEU A 757 -12.52 1.27 -25.44
CA LEU A 757 -11.77 2.43 -24.96
C LEU A 757 -12.07 2.71 -23.48
N SER A 758 -13.32 2.58 -23.04
CA SER A 758 -13.72 2.78 -21.64
C SER A 758 -12.94 1.89 -20.67
N SER A 759 -12.78 0.61 -20.98
CA SER A 759 -11.99 -0.32 -20.15
C SER A 759 -10.51 0.11 -20.05
N VAL A 760 -9.93 0.57 -21.15
CA VAL A 760 -8.55 1.09 -21.18
C VAL A 760 -8.42 2.35 -20.33
N CYS A 761 -9.39 3.27 -20.41
CA CYS A 761 -9.40 4.49 -19.63
C CYS A 761 -9.44 4.20 -18.12
N VAL A 762 -10.30 3.30 -17.66
CA VAL A 762 -10.41 2.90 -16.25
C VAL A 762 -9.11 2.31 -15.73
N VAL A 763 -8.48 1.40 -16.47
CA VAL A 763 -7.21 0.80 -16.03
C VAL A 763 -6.08 1.85 -16.03
N SER A 764 -6.02 2.71 -17.05
CA SER A 764 -5.03 3.79 -17.13
C SER A 764 -5.19 4.78 -15.97
N ASN A 765 -6.43 5.12 -15.59
CA ASN A 765 -6.69 5.99 -14.44
C ASN A 765 -6.27 5.31 -13.13
N ALA A 766 -6.54 4.01 -12.94
CA ALA A 766 -6.09 3.27 -11.77
C ALA A 766 -4.56 3.20 -11.66
N LEU A 767 -3.85 3.06 -12.78
CA LEU A 767 -2.38 3.05 -12.79
C LEU A 767 -1.76 4.41 -12.36
N ARG A 768 -2.50 5.52 -12.40
CA ARG A 768 -2.05 6.83 -11.86
C ARG A 768 -1.76 6.77 -10.36
N LEU A 769 -2.38 5.83 -9.63
CA LEU A 769 -2.11 5.64 -8.20
C LEU A 769 -0.65 5.29 -7.91
N ARG A 770 0.10 4.72 -8.86
CA ARG A 770 1.55 4.48 -8.73
C ARG A 770 2.37 5.76 -8.52
N TRP A 771 1.86 6.91 -8.99
CA TRP A 771 2.52 8.22 -8.89
C TRP A 771 2.13 9.00 -7.64
N VAL A 772 1.24 8.45 -6.80
CA VAL A 772 0.87 9.09 -5.53
C VAL A 772 2.09 9.08 -4.60
N LYS A 773 2.52 10.27 -4.21
CA LYS A 773 3.57 10.46 -3.20
C LYS A 773 2.93 10.34 -1.82
N LEU A 774 3.32 9.35 -1.04
CA LEU A 774 2.81 9.12 0.31
C LEU A 774 3.50 10.03 1.33
N HIS A 775 4.81 10.24 1.15
CA HIS A 775 5.60 11.17 1.93
C HIS A 775 5.96 12.38 1.08
N ASP A 776 5.92 13.56 1.65
CA ASP A 776 6.46 14.75 1.02
C ASP A 776 7.99 14.64 1.08
N ALA A 777 8.65 14.84 -0.06
CA ALA A 777 10.09 14.71 -0.19
C ALA A 777 10.82 15.92 0.46
N LYS A 778 10.57 16.22 1.72
CA LYS A 778 11.55 16.88 2.57
C LYS A 778 12.47 15.77 3.07
N LYS A 779 13.71 15.81 2.64
CA LYS A 779 14.80 15.01 3.22
C LYS A 779 14.74 15.20 4.75
N THR A 780 14.08 14.30 5.44
CA THR A 780 14.40 14.05 6.83
C THR A 780 15.79 13.41 6.76
N GLN A 781 16.82 14.19 6.98
CA GLN A 781 18.08 13.64 7.39
C GLN A 781 17.75 12.94 8.72
N SER A 782 17.52 11.64 8.66
CA SER A 782 17.63 10.79 9.83
C SER A 782 19.10 10.85 10.20
N GLU A 783 19.41 11.65 11.20
CA GLU A 783 20.69 11.56 11.88
C GLU A 783 20.88 10.11 12.34
N PRO A 784 22.09 9.57 12.25
CA PRO A 784 22.37 8.21 12.70
C PRO A 784 21.94 8.06 14.16
N TYR A 785 21.35 6.95 14.50
CA TYR A 785 20.72 6.60 15.78
C TYR A 785 21.60 6.83 17.03
N GLN A 786 22.90 7.12 16.86
CA GLN A 786 23.84 7.47 17.94
C GLN A 786 23.88 8.97 18.26
N ASP A 787 23.43 9.86 17.38
CA ASP A 787 23.57 11.31 17.57
C ASP A 787 22.34 11.98 18.21
N ALA A 788 21.17 11.35 18.23
CA ALA A 788 19.99 11.91 18.91
C ALA A 788 20.16 11.95 20.43
N ALA A 789 20.86 10.97 21.01
CA ALA A 789 21.25 11.00 22.42
C ALA A 789 22.38 12.00 22.67
N ALA A 790 23.33 12.15 21.74
CA ALA A 790 24.41 13.12 21.80
C ALA A 790 23.93 14.55 21.58
N SER A 791 22.95 14.78 20.71
CA SER A 791 22.33 16.09 20.48
C SER A 791 21.48 16.54 21.65
N ALA A 792 20.70 15.63 22.26
CA ALA A 792 19.98 15.92 23.51
C ALA A 792 20.96 16.24 24.66
N ILE A 793 22.13 15.61 24.69
CA ILE A 793 23.21 15.88 25.65
C ILE A 793 23.91 17.21 25.32
N ALA A 794 24.05 17.58 24.05
CA ALA A 794 24.64 18.86 23.63
C ALA A 794 23.74 20.05 23.98
N ASP A 795 22.42 19.93 23.76
CA ASP A 795 21.42 20.94 24.15
C ASP A 795 21.34 21.11 25.70
N ILE A 796 21.49 20.01 26.44
CA ILE A 796 21.58 20.05 27.91
C ILE A 796 22.85 20.79 28.37
N ASN A 797 23.96 20.62 27.66
CA ASN A 797 25.21 21.31 27.98
C ASN A 797 25.16 22.79 27.59
N GLN A 798 24.43 23.20 26.57
CA GLN A 798 24.22 24.61 26.24
C GLN A 798 23.29 25.32 27.20
N HIS A 799 22.22 24.68 27.70
CA HIS A 799 21.32 25.27 28.70
C HIS A 799 22.00 25.41 30.09
N ASN A 800 22.81 24.43 30.47
CA ASN A 800 23.59 24.50 31.72
C ASN A 800 24.76 25.52 31.65
N ALA A 801 25.23 25.87 30.44
CA ALA A 801 26.22 26.92 30.27
C ALA A 801 25.59 28.34 30.38
N LEU A 802 24.31 28.51 30.05
CA LEU A 802 23.59 29.78 30.17
C LEU A 802 23.22 30.12 31.63
N ASP A 803 22.89 29.15 32.46
CA ASP A 803 22.57 29.38 33.89
C ASP A 803 23.80 29.61 34.78
N ASN A 804 25.00 29.20 34.37
CA ASN A 804 26.25 29.47 35.11
C ASN A 804 26.86 30.84 34.81
N ASN A 805 26.35 31.56 33.78
CA ASN A 805 26.89 32.91 33.46
C ASN A 805 26.17 34.07 34.15
N ILE A 806 25.23 33.83 35.09
CA ILE A 806 24.57 34.89 35.87
C ILE A 806 25.22 35.12 37.27
N LYS A 807 26.23 34.35 37.67
CA LYS A 807 26.86 34.48 39.02
C LYS A 807 28.38 34.61 39.02
N SER A 808 29.00 35.26 38.04
CA SER A 808 30.40 35.73 38.23
C SER A 808 30.69 36.99 37.43
N THR A 809 30.17 38.12 37.89
CA THR A 809 30.81 39.41 37.61
C THR A 809 31.87 39.59 38.67
N ASN A 810 33.15 39.38 38.31
CA ASN A 810 34.27 40.28 38.54
C ASN A 810 35.61 39.61 38.21
N ASN A 811 36.38 40.35 37.42
CA ASN A 811 37.84 40.25 37.17
C ASN A 811 38.37 39.06 36.36
N ASP A 812 38.66 39.23 35.07
CA ASP A 812 40.00 39.56 34.61
C ASP A 812 40.03 39.74 33.07
N LYS A 813 41.01 40.53 32.64
CA LYS A 813 41.30 40.95 31.26
C LYS A 813 41.71 39.75 30.41
N GLY A 814 41.13 39.63 29.20
CA GLY A 814 41.60 38.70 28.17
C GLY A 814 40.84 38.89 26.88
N GLU A 815 41.52 39.37 25.87
CA GLU A 815 41.31 39.39 24.40
C GLU A 815 39.88 39.17 23.87
N SER A 816 39.30 40.22 23.31
CA SER A 816 38.05 40.16 22.52
C SER A 816 38.36 39.64 21.11
N THR A 817 38.08 38.39 20.82
CA THR A 817 37.99 37.90 19.46
C THR A 817 36.73 38.48 18.78
N MET A 818 36.93 39.31 17.74
CA MET A 818 35.83 39.85 16.95
C MET A 818 35.22 38.77 16.06
N THR A 819 33.89 38.76 16.00
CA THR A 819 33.15 37.90 15.06
C THR A 819 32.55 38.78 13.99
N THR A 820 32.88 38.53 12.69
CA THR A 820 32.41 39.29 11.52
C THR A 820 31.51 38.41 10.68
N THR A 821 30.33 38.92 10.31
CA THR A 821 29.40 38.22 9.43
C THR A 821 29.40 38.89 8.07
N ILE A 822 29.65 38.11 7.00
CA ILE A 822 29.75 38.54 5.61
C ILE A 822 28.59 37.96 4.82
N SER A 823 27.77 38.81 4.17
CA SER A 823 26.70 38.36 3.27
C SER A 823 27.26 38.23 1.86
N ILE A 824 27.05 37.07 1.21
CA ILE A 824 27.72 36.69 -0.05
C ILE A 824 26.68 36.27 -1.09
N GLU A 825 26.69 36.89 -2.22
CA GLU A 825 25.89 36.48 -3.37
C GLU A 825 26.72 35.67 -4.39
N GLY A 826 26.02 34.84 -5.18
CA GLY A 826 26.61 33.98 -6.21
C GLY A 826 26.89 32.52 -5.74
N MET A 827 26.71 32.19 -4.48
CA MET A 827 26.83 30.80 -4.00
C MET A 827 25.58 30.00 -4.37
N MET A 828 25.71 28.96 -5.25
CA MET A 828 24.59 28.13 -5.72
C MET A 828 24.67 26.67 -5.32
N CYS A 829 25.77 26.18 -4.76
CA CYS A 829 25.95 24.76 -4.42
C CYS A 829 26.98 24.56 -3.31
N ALA A 830 27.01 23.35 -2.74
CA ALA A 830 27.96 23.01 -1.67
C ALA A 830 29.44 23.14 -2.06
N HIS A 831 29.77 23.06 -3.35
CA HIS A 831 31.13 23.30 -3.84
C HIS A 831 31.51 24.80 -3.75
N CYS A 832 30.56 25.70 -4.05
CA CYS A 832 30.73 27.15 -3.85
C CYS A 832 30.95 27.47 -2.37
N GLN A 833 30.17 26.88 -1.46
CA GLN A 833 30.32 27.03 -0.01
C GLN A 833 31.74 26.63 0.48
N ALA A 834 32.21 25.44 0.06
CA ALA A 834 33.54 24.97 0.42
C ALA A 834 34.66 25.85 -0.16
N HIS A 835 34.45 26.43 -1.34
CA HIS A 835 35.41 27.32 -1.99
C HIS A 835 35.54 28.66 -1.24
N VAL A 836 34.42 29.28 -0.82
CA VAL A 836 34.39 30.48 0.01
C VAL A 836 34.99 30.20 1.40
N GLU A 837 34.64 29.07 2.01
CA GLU A 837 35.16 28.69 3.33
C GLU A 837 36.70 28.53 3.30
N LYS A 838 37.21 27.91 2.25
CA LYS A 838 38.67 27.77 2.05
C LYS A 838 39.34 29.09 1.89
N ALA A 839 38.81 29.97 1.02
CA ALA A 839 39.37 31.30 0.78
C ALA A 839 39.41 32.16 2.04
N LEU A 840 38.35 32.15 2.85
CA LEU A 840 38.32 32.89 4.12
C LEU A 840 39.27 32.30 5.20
N LYS A 841 39.49 30.97 5.24
CA LYS A 841 40.45 30.35 6.16
C LYS A 841 41.90 30.65 5.84
N GLU A 842 42.19 31.03 4.60
CA GLU A 842 43.57 31.40 4.17
C GLU A 842 43.90 32.86 4.51
N VAL A 843 42.96 33.67 5.01
CA VAL A 843 43.20 35.03 5.46
C VAL A 843 43.91 35.09 6.79
N ALA A 844 45.02 35.81 6.86
CA ALA A 844 45.80 35.95 8.11
C ALA A 844 44.95 36.63 9.21
N GLY A 845 44.89 36.00 10.38
CA GLY A 845 44.11 36.50 11.53
C GLY A 845 42.73 35.85 11.66
N VAL A 846 42.37 34.96 10.77
CA VAL A 846 41.13 34.15 10.89
C VAL A 846 41.40 32.89 11.71
N THR A 847 40.59 32.68 12.74
CA THR A 847 40.67 31.51 13.63
C THR A 847 39.62 30.48 13.31
N GLU A 848 38.41 30.91 12.92
CA GLU A 848 37.33 30.01 12.56
C GLU A 848 36.44 30.64 11.47
N VAL A 849 35.92 29.82 10.57
CA VAL A 849 34.99 30.22 9.47
C VAL A 849 33.86 29.23 9.38
N THR A 850 32.63 29.72 9.37
CA THR A 850 31.43 28.97 9.09
C THR A 850 30.68 29.64 7.94
N VAL A 851 30.51 28.94 6.80
CA VAL A 851 29.77 29.45 5.62
C VAL A 851 28.43 28.75 5.53
N SER A 852 27.35 29.53 5.39
CA SER A 852 25.98 29.03 5.18
C SER A 852 25.49 29.33 3.78
N LEU A 853 25.23 28.27 3.01
CA LEU A 853 24.63 28.39 1.67
C LEU A 853 23.16 28.85 1.74
N GLU A 854 22.45 28.42 2.77
CA GLU A 854 21.03 28.72 3.01
C GLU A 854 20.81 30.19 3.37
N ASN A 855 21.66 30.72 4.26
CA ASN A 855 21.60 32.12 4.71
C ASN A 855 22.43 33.06 3.82
N LYS A 856 23.12 32.53 2.82
CA LYS A 856 24.02 33.26 1.91
C LYS A 856 25.03 34.11 2.65
N ASN A 857 25.60 33.61 3.76
CA ASN A 857 26.56 34.36 4.57
C ASN A 857 27.71 33.45 5.04
N ALA A 858 28.78 34.12 5.47
CA ALA A 858 29.90 33.53 6.17
C ALA A 858 30.08 34.25 7.52
N VAL A 859 30.28 33.47 8.59
CA VAL A 859 30.62 33.96 9.92
C VAL A 859 32.11 33.65 10.17
N VAL A 860 32.91 34.67 10.41
CA VAL A 860 34.36 34.59 10.56
C VAL A 860 34.72 35.08 11.95
N THR A 861 35.50 34.29 12.71
CA THR A 861 36.01 34.66 14.01
C THR A 861 37.52 34.86 13.90
N GLY A 862 38.01 35.97 14.40
CA GLY A 862 39.44 36.29 14.36
C GLY A 862 39.70 37.80 14.29
N ASP A 863 41.01 38.22 14.19
CA ASP A 863 41.46 39.59 14.12
C ASP A 863 41.74 40.08 12.68
N ALA A 864 41.17 39.37 11.67
CA ALA A 864 41.34 39.70 10.28
C ALA A 864 40.60 41.00 9.94
N SER A 865 41.22 41.88 9.13
CA SER A 865 40.57 43.10 8.72
C SER A 865 39.39 42.81 7.75
N VAL A 866 38.33 43.63 7.87
CA VAL A 866 37.11 43.50 7.05
C VAL A 866 37.42 43.61 5.54
N GLU A 867 38.38 44.43 5.19
CA GLU A 867 38.86 44.60 3.78
C GLU A 867 39.51 43.33 3.25
N ALA A 868 40.36 42.64 4.07
CA ALA A 868 41.00 41.40 3.65
C ALA A 868 39.99 40.27 3.48
N LEU A 869 38.99 40.18 4.37
CA LEU A 869 37.92 39.20 4.28
C LEU A 869 37.04 39.45 3.02
N LYS A 870 36.68 40.68 2.71
CA LYS A 870 35.95 41.04 1.47
C LYS A 870 36.75 40.63 0.23
N GLN A 871 38.06 40.99 0.21
CA GLN A 871 38.89 40.71 -0.95
C GLN A 871 39.02 39.20 -1.20
N ALA A 872 39.18 38.41 -0.15
CA ALA A 872 39.24 36.96 -0.30
C ALA A 872 37.97 36.32 -0.90
N VAL A 873 36.78 36.86 -0.57
CA VAL A 873 35.52 36.43 -1.15
C VAL A 873 35.40 36.85 -2.64
N VAL A 874 35.81 38.07 -2.96
CA VAL A 874 35.83 38.57 -4.33
C VAL A 874 36.85 37.81 -5.19
N ASP A 875 38.04 37.54 -4.67
CA ASP A 875 39.08 36.77 -5.39
C ASP A 875 38.64 35.30 -5.60
N ALA A 876 37.77 34.77 -4.73
CA ALA A 876 37.13 33.50 -4.93
C ALA A 876 35.97 33.52 -5.95
N GLY A 877 35.68 34.70 -6.54
CA GLY A 877 34.69 34.86 -7.63
C GLY A 877 33.24 35.07 -7.14
N TYR A 878 33.04 35.51 -5.90
CA TYR A 878 31.71 35.79 -5.33
C TYR A 878 31.55 37.27 -4.95
N GLU A 879 30.31 37.75 -4.83
CA GLU A 879 30.01 39.15 -4.54
C GLU A 879 29.65 39.31 -3.05
N VAL A 880 30.26 40.31 -2.39
CA VAL A 880 29.94 40.63 -0.99
C VAL A 880 28.95 41.79 -0.97
N THR A 881 27.79 41.56 -0.35
CA THR A 881 26.69 42.54 -0.30
C THR A 881 26.64 43.31 1.01
N ASP A 882 27.01 42.71 2.14
CA ASP A 882 27.02 43.37 3.45
C ASP A 882 28.05 42.71 4.39
N VAL A 883 28.59 43.47 5.34
CA VAL A 883 29.48 42.95 6.37
C VAL A 883 29.16 43.62 7.71
N LYS A 884 28.88 42.79 8.72
CA LYS A 884 28.47 43.19 10.08
C LYS A 884 29.41 42.65 11.14
#